data_36e9025c0903bf3bf150e6392915746b
#
_entry.id   36e9025c0903bf3bf150e6392915746b
#
_cell.length_a   1.000
_cell.length_b   1.000
_cell.length_c   1.000
_cell.angle_alpha   90.00
_cell.angle_beta   90.00
_cell.angle_gamma   90.00
#
_symmetry.space_group_name_H-M   'P 1'
#
loop_
_entity.id
_entity.type
_entity.pdbx_description
1 polymer ?
#
loop_
_entity_poly.entity_id
_entity_poly.type
_entity_poly.pdbx_seq_one_letter_code
_entity_poly.pdbx_strand_id
1 'polypeptide(L)'
;MTKLLKWILAGVGVVVVLVVIAGVVLPMVIDPNNYKEEISTAVFEKTGRELTIGGEIKWTVFPSIGLELSDVSLGNRSDFGDEPMLDIGDVGVSVKLMPLFSRKLEVGEVSLSDVSIKLQRKADGQTNWGDFSGPPSKTATTSPGSMDFGSFVVSGVEINNANVTLEDVDQTTELKAFGLRASNIELGRPFDLKGGFSMNLPEQQLAGDVKFGGLVQSAANGTRYGVEQLELSFIGYKGPAGDTVSLELSITANADIDLANDKATLTDFVLQLHDLVVVGDLNVTSIMNDPEFAGQLKVNEFNPKSFMQALGLEEPQTSDANALTRLQADMSFAGSGSNANMRDLTVKFDQSTFKGNLKVDNFTQPRLAFNFQIDSLNVDDYLPGSGQEASGGDTAETDLTVETFRGFTGGGDFRIGELVVAGMKATEVSLTMSSNANGIRFFPVNAQFYGGQHEGEIRIDASGSRPILIADQGMTGVQTGGLLQDLTGSARLLGVGDFFLKVRTDLSNSRSVLQSLNGDIGMSVVDGAIVGIDVTKTLGTVNKLLGKQTEAEGKGGEDQKTEFAELSMTGVFDQGIMKSDDLMMLSPLLSMTGKGSFNLVEESIDYLLKPVLTGDTGVQGLDSLSGTTIPIRLTGNLYEPDYKVDIAAALIGSQKELIDQKTNEILGGLLGGKNSSETGSEEGESAEKKDPATSLLNGLLGGKKDKKKKKNKEDGGEGGAN
;
A
#
# COMPACT_ATOMS: atom_id res chain seq x y z
N MET A 1 -72.40 14.83 28.46
CA MET A 1 -71.23 15.28 27.66
C MET A 1 -71.31 16.72 27.15
N THR A 2 -72.46 17.30 27.04
CA THR A 2 -72.62 18.62 26.37
C THR A 2 -72.26 19.86 27.20
N LYS A 3 -72.36 19.83 28.54
CA LYS A 3 -72.01 21.02 29.36
C LYS A 3 -70.52 21.15 29.62
N LEU A 4 -69.80 20.05 29.86
CA LEU A 4 -68.35 20.06 30.04
C LEU A 4 -67.60 20.50 28.76
N LEU A 5 -68.03 20.00 27.60
CA LEU A 5 -67.49 20.39 26.31
C LEU A 5 -67.65 21.87 25.98
N LYS A 6 -68.81 22.44 26.37
CA LYS A 6 -69.07 23.90 26.23
C LYS A 6 -68.20 24.75 27.11
N TRP A 7 -67.91 24.32 28.34
CA TRP A 7 -66.99 25.01 29.26
C TRP A 7 -65.53 24.88 28.81
N ILE A 8 -65.12 23.74 28.25
CA ILE A 8 -63.80 23.59 27.65
C ILE A 8 -63.66 24.47 26.40
N LEU A 9 -64.63 24.45 25.50
CA LEU A 9 -64.64 25.32 24.35
C LEU A 9 -64.68 26.83 24.70
N ALA A 10 -65.41 27.20 25.73
CA ALA A 10 -65.41 28.58 26.22
C ALA A 10 -64.05 28.94 26.85
N GLY A 11 -63.47 28.05 27.63
CA GLY A 11 -62.11 28.25 28.18
C GLY A 11 -61.05 28.37 27.08
N VAL A 12 -61.07 27.50 26.08
CA VAL A 12 -60.19 27.58 24.91
C VAL A 12 -60.44 28.90 24.14
N GLY A 13 -61.69 29.30 23.97
CA GLY A 13 -62.06 30.59 23.32
C GLY A 13 -61.49 31.78 24.07
N VAL A 14 -61.55 31.79 25.42
CA VAL A 14 -60.97 32.86 26.22
C VAL A 14 -59.43 32.87 26.14
N VAL A 15 -58.76 31.71 26.11
CA VAL A 15 -57.33 31.63 25.92
C VAL A 15 -56.92 32.13 24.54
N VAL A 16 -57.64 31.75 23.50
CA VAL A 16 -57.40 32.25 22.14
C VAL A 16 -57.60 33.79 22.05
N VAL A 17 -58.63 34.31 22.68
CA VAL A 17 -58.85 35.76 22.73
C VAL A 17 -57.77 36.48 23.52
N LEU A 18 -57.29 35.91 24.63
CA LEU A 18 -56.18 36.48 25.42
C LEU A 18 -54.87 36.47 24.63
N VAL A 19 -54.60 35.40 23.87
CA VAL A 19 -53.42 35.28 22.99
C VAL A 19 -53.50 36.30 21.84
N VAL A 20 -54.67 36.47 21.24
CA VAL A 20 -54.89 37.48 20.19
C VAL A 20 -54.78 38.90 20.77
N ILE A 21 -55.36 39.15 21.97
CA ILE A 21 -55.19 40.44 22.62
C ILE A 21 -53.72 40.69 22.98
N ALA A 22 -53.00 39.71 23.55
CA ALA A 22 -51.58 39.87 23.81
C ALA A 22 -50.77 40.09 22.55
N GLY A 23 -51.06 39.37 21.49
CA GLY A 23 -50.42 39.51 20.17
C GLY A 23 -50.69 40.85 19.47
N VAL A 24 -51.76 41.50 19.77
CA VAL A 24 -52.11 42.82 19.22
C VAL A 24 -51.69 43.98 20.13
N VAL A 25 -51.80 43.80 21.44
CA VAL A 25 -51.53 44.87 22.41
C VAL A 25 -50.02 44.99 22.72
N LEU A 26 -49.28 43.91 22.79
CA LEU A 26 -47.83 43.96 23.05
C LEU A 26 -47.09 44.80 21.98
N PRO A 27 -47.26 44.55 20.67
CA PRO A 27 -46.63 45.37 19.66
C PRO A 27 -47.08 46.85 19.63
N MET A 28 -48.27 47.14 20.17
CA MET A 28 -48.80 48.52 20.22
C MET A 28 -48.23 49.30 21.40
N VAL A 29 -47.80 48.61 22.47
CA VAL A 29 -47.37 49.26 23.71
C VAL A 29 -45.83 49.30 23.83
N ILE A 30 -45.17 48.33 23.28
CA ILE A 30 -43.71 48.21 23.38
C ILE A 30 -43.11 48.16 21.96
N ASP A 31 -42.46 49.26 21.56
CA ASP A 31 -41.67 49.31 20.33
C ASP A 31 -40.24 48.74 20.65
N PRO A 32 -39.88 47.58 20.14
CA PRO A 32 -38.60 46.98 20.44
C PRO A 32 -37.41 47.77 19.82
N ASN A 33 -37.67 48.62 18.86
CA ASN A 33 -36.61 49.44 18.24
C ASN A 33 -36.03 50.49 19.20
N ASN A 34 -36.78 50.89 20.20
CA ASN A 34 -36.30 51.82 21.27
C ASN A 34 -35.19 51.21 22.13
N TYR A 35 -34.99 49.87 22.09
CA TYR A 35 -34.00 49.18 22.92
C TYR A 35 -32.71 48.81 22.15
N LYS A 36 -32.58 49.23 20.89
CA LYS A 36 -31.38 48.92 20.07
C LYS A 36 -30.10 49.40 20.71
N GLU A 37 -30.06 50.65 21.17
CA GLU A 37 -28.88 51.24 21.83
C GLU A 37 -28.52 50.51 23.13
N GLU A 38 -29.51 50.11 23.92
CA GLU A 38 -29.32 49.39 25.17
C GLU A 38 -28.76 48.00 24.90
N ILE A 39 -29.27 47.28 23.88
CA ILE A 39 -28.76 45.99 23.46
C ILE A 39 -27.29 46.10 22.96
N SER A 40 -27.00 47.08 22.10
CA SER A 40 -25.67 47.34 21.60
C SER A 40 -24.67 47.64 22.72
N THR A 41 -25.06 48.47 23.66
CA THR A 41 -24.28 48.85 24.84
C THR A 41 -23.99 47.62 25.71
N ALA A 42 -25.01 46.82 25.99
CA ALA A 42 -24.84 45.59 26.81
C ALA A 42 -23.94 44.56 26.17
N VAL A 43 -23.96 44.43 24.82
CA VAL A 43 -23.04 43.53 24.11
C VAL A 43 -21.62 44.11 24.14
N PHE A 44 -21.46 45.42 23.92
CA PHE A 44 -20.15 46.06 24.02
C PHE A 44 -19.52 45.92 25.39
N GLU A 45 -20.28 46.12 26.47
CA GLU A 45 -19.79 45.95 27.85
C GLU A 45 -19.30 44.51 28.15
N LYS A 46 -19.93 43.50 27.53
CA LYS A 46 -19.60 42.08 27.74
C LYS A 46 -18.52 41.56 26.85
N THR A 47 -18.45 42.04 25.57
CA THR A 47 -17.59 41.48 24.54
C THR A 47 -16.49 42.43 24.07
N GLY A 48 -16.60 43.73 24.42
CA GLY A 48 -15.71 44.77 23.91
C GLY A 48 -15.89 45.06 22.41
N ARG A 49 -17.00 44.60 21.80
CA ARG A 49 -17.28 44.71 20.36
C ARG A 49 -18.56 45.46 20.08
N GLU A 50 -18.52 46.23 19.02
CA GLU A 50 -19.70 47.00 18.59
C GLU A 50 -20.70 46.05 17.93
N LEU A 51 -21.98 46.07 18.45
CA LEU A 51 -23.10 45.42 17.83
C LEU A 51 -23.93 46.49 17.08
N THR A 52 -24.11 46.30 15.79
CA THR A 52 -24.96 47.14 14.96
C THR A 52 -26.24 46.37 14.57
N ILE A 53 -27.42 46.95 14.78
CA ILE A 53 -28.70 46.39 14.32
C ILE A 53 -29.23 47.35 13.26
N GLY A 54 -28.96 47.07 11.98
CA GLY A 54 -29.29 47.93 10.84
C GLY A 54 -30.78 47.89 10.50
N GLY A 55 -31.40 46.71 10.55
CA GLY A 55 -32.80 46.52 10.23
C GLY A 55 -33.74 46.79 11.39
N GLU A 56 -35.04 46.72 11.16
CA GLU A 56 -36.07 46.88 12.19
C GLU A 56 -36.17 45.64 13.09
N ILE A 57 -36.39 45.85 14.39
CA ILE A 57 -36.79 44.78 15.31
C ILE A 57 -38.33 44.67 15.23
N LYS A 58 -38.80 43.48 14.82
CA LYS A 58 -40.24 43.19 14.67
C LYS A 58 -40.72 42.17 15.65
N TRP A 59 -41.99 42.34 16.10
CA TRP A 59 -42.65 41.31 16.84
C TRP A 59 -43.16 40.19 15.93
N THR A 60 -42.90 38.93 16.27
CA THR A 60 -43.63 37.79 15.75
C THR A 60 -44.61 37.28 16.80
N VAL A 61 -45.83 36.95 16.41
CA VAL A 61 -46.92 36.60 17.34
C VAL A 61 -47.50 35.20 17.11
N PHE A 62 -47.14 34.55 16.00
CA PHE A 62 -47.60 33.20 15.68
C PHE A 62 -46.49 32.44 14.91
N PRO A 63 -46.22 31.15 15.25
CA PRO A 63 -46.86 30.30 16.27
C PRO A 63 -46.41 30.57 17.71
N SER A 64 -45.36 31.33 17.91
CA SER A 64 -44.82 31.75 19.25
C SER A 64 -44.64 33.27 19.26
N ILE A 65 -44.72 33.90 20.45
CA ILE A 65 -44.29 35.29 20.56
C ILE A 65 -42.76 35.32 20.47
N GLY A 66 -42.25 36.23 19.63
CA GLY A 66 -40.80 36.35 19.41
C GLY A 66 -40.44 37.75 18.93
N LEU A 67 -39.15 37.93 18.73
CA LEU A 67 -38.53 39.08 18.09
C LEU A 67 -37.75 38.60 16.89
N GLU A 68 -37.85 39.34 15.82
CA GLU A 68 -37.06 39.16 14.58
C GLU A 68 -36.22 40.44 14.36
N LEU A 69 -34.90 40.26 14.29
CA LEU A 69 -33.96 41.33 14.04
C LEU A 69 -33.34 41.07 12.66
N SER A 70 -33.23 42.10 11.87
CA SER A 70 -32.58 42.00 10.57
C SER A 70 -31.33 42.87 10.52
N ASP A 71 -30.38 42.47 9.67
CA ASP A 71 -29.10 43.16 9.44
C ASP A 71 -28.32 43.39 10.76
N VAL A 72 -27.99 42.30 11.42
CA VAL A 72 -27.23 42.30 12.69
C VAL A 72 -25.76 42.04 12.41
N SER A 73 -24.90 42.95 12.84
CA SER A 73 -23.46 42.85 12.63
C SER A 73 -22.69 43.01 13.94
N LEU A 74 -21.71 42.11 14.19
CA LEU A 74 -20.80 42.21 15.34
C LEU A 74 -19.40 42.55 14.83
N GLY A 75 -18.87 43.66 15.27
CA GLY A 75 -17.53 44.12 14.94
C GLY A 75 -16.42 43.15 15.34
N ASN A 76 -15.29 43.30 14.71
CA ASN A 76 -14.10 42.51 15.04
C ASN A 76 -13.36 43.06 16.25
N ARG A 77 -12.37 42.35 16.75
CA ARG A 77 -11.37 42.90 17.67
C ARG A 77 -10.59 44.00 16.94
N SER A 78 -10.31 45.09 17.64
CA SER A 78 -9.61 46.26 17.08
C SER A 78 -8.25 45.96 16.42
N ASP A 79 -7.64 44.85 16.78
CA ASP A 79 -6.35 44.40 16.24
C ASP A 79 -6.47 43.45 15.04
N PHE A 80 -7.71 43.12 14.59
CA PHE A 80 -7.98 42.24 13.44
C PHE A 80 -8.63 42.96 12.25
N GLY A 81 -8.74 44.27 12.27
CA GLY A 81 -9.28 45.07 11.19
C GLY A 81 -10.71 45.58 11.43
N ASP A 82 -11.22 46.34 10.49
CA ASP A 82 -12.53 47.05 10.62
C ASP A 82 -13.69 46.21 10.06
N GLU A 83 -13.40 45.10 9.35
CA GLU A 83 -14.46 44.22 8.86
C GLU A 83 -15.12 43.47 10.01
N PRO A 84 -16.46 43.35 10.01
CA PRO A 84 -17.16 42.65 11.07
C PRO A 84 -16.71 41.16 11.13
N MET A 85 -16.64 40.63 12.34
CA MET A 85 -16.38 39.21 12.55
C MET A 85 -17.62 38.36 12.23
N LEU A 86 -18.82 38.93 12.43
CA LEU A 86 -20.09 38.23 12.26
C LEU A 86 -21.10 39.17 11.66
N ASP A 87 -21.71 38.74 10.58
CA ASP A 87 -22.89 39.36 9.97
C ASP A 87 -24.04 38.37 9.90
N ILE A 88 -25.24 38.76 10.25
CA ILE A 88 -26.43 37.92 10.27
C ILE A 88 -27.54 38.67 9.55
N GLY A 89 -28.08 38.08 8.49
CA GLY A 89 -29.24 38.65 7.78
C GLY A 89 -30.46 38.74 8.67
N ASP A 90 -30.86 37.61 9.26
CA ASP A 90 -32.01 37.55 10.16
C ASP A 90 -31.76 36.75 11.42
N VAL A 91 -32.14 37.30 12.55
CA VAL A 91 -32.12 36.67 13.90
C VAL A 91 -33.53 36.57 14.43
N GLY A 92 -34.04 35.36 14.58
CA GLY A 92 -35.32 35.09 15.24
C GLY A 92 -35.11 34.56 16.66
N VAL A 93 -35.79 35.14 17.65
CA VAL A 93 -35.82 34.65 19.02
C VAL A 93 -37.25 34.50 19.46
N SER A 94 -37.68 33.27 19.71
CA SER A 94 -39.02 32.99 20.21
C SER A 94 -39.04 32.79 21.76
N VAL A 95 -40.17 33.04 22.37
CA VAL A 95 -40.39 32.92 23.81
C VAL A 95 -41.64 32.08 24.07
N LYS A 96 -41.55 31.13 24.99
CA LYS A 96 -42.68 30.29 25.39
C LYS A 96 -43.67 31.08 26.22
N LEU A 97 -44.95 31.11 25.77
CA LEU A 97 -46.02 31.88 26.42
C LEU A 97 -46.41 31.35 27.78
N MET A 98 -46.50 30.03 27.97
CA MET A 98 -47.00 29.45 29.20
C MET A 98 -46.12 29.73 30.45
N PRO A 99 -44.77 29.61 30.35
CA PRO A 99 -43.85 30.00 31.42
C PRO A 99 -43.92 31.46 31.81
N LEU A 100 -44.21 32.37 30.85
CA LEU A 100 -44.38 33.82 31.11
C LEU A 100 -45.49 34.12 32.10
N PHE A 101 -46.59 33.37 32.07
CA PHE A 101 -47.68 33.52 33.08
C PHE A 101 -47.19 33.17 34.48
N SER A 102 -46.14 32.35 34.61
CA SER A 102 -45.48 31.98 35.85
C SER A 102 -44.26 32.85 36.17
N ARG A 103 -44.05 33.96 35.46
CA ARG A 103 -42.89 34.88 35.52
C ARG A 103 -41.56 34.20 35.24
N LYS A 104 -41.54 33.13 34.47
CA LYS A 104 -40.34 32.46 33.95
C LYS A 104 -40.17 32.81 32.50
N LEU A 105 -38.99 33.32 32.12
CA LEU A 105 -38.62 33.54 30.77
C LEU A 105 -37.95 32.26 30.21
N GLU A 106 -38.67 31.52 29.39
CA GLU A 106 -38.10 30.37 28.67
C GLU A 106 -37.99 30.77 27.19
N VAL A 107 -36.72 30.76 26.69
CA VAL A 107 -36.49 31.01 25.29
C VAL A 107 -36.93 29.77 24.50
N GLY A 108 -37.69 29.96 23.47
CA GLY A 108 -38.15 28.90 22.58
C GLY A 108 -37.05 28.49 21.63
N GLU A 109 -37.26 28.83 20.37
CA GLU A 109 -36.30 28.58 19.30
C GLU A 109 -35.53 29.86 18.97
N VAL A 110 -34.20 29.70 18.73
CA VAL A 110 -33.34 30.75 18.16
C VAL A 110 -33.02 30.37 16.74
N SER A 111 -33.38 31.22 15.78
CA SER A 111 -33.05 31.00 14.37
C SER A 111 -32.12 32.10 13.87
N LEU A 112 -31.11 31.67 13.12
CA LEU A 112 -30.14 32.53 12.46
C LEU A 112 -30.15 32.20 10.97
N SER A 113 -30.31 33.19 10.13
CA SER A 113 -30.32 33.01 8.67
C SER A 113 -29.34 33.96 7.99
N ASP A 114 -28.74 33.49 6.91
CA ASP A 114 -27.78 34.25 6.11
C ASP A 114 -26.63 34.79 6.96
N VAL A 115 -25.96 33.88 7.66
CA VAL A 115 -24.85 34.16 8.61
C VAL A 115 -23.55 34.19 7.86
N SER A 116 -22.71 35.20 8.06
CA SER A 116 -21.34 35.26 7.60
C SER A 116 -20.39 35.38 8.81
N ILE A 117 -19.49 34.45 8.98
CA ILE A 117 -18.53 34.41 10.08
C ILE A 117 -17.11 34.47 9.51
N LYS A 118 -16.33 35.48 9.91
CA LYS A 118 -14.94 35.63 9.55
C LYS A 118 -14.03 35.35 10.73
N LEU A 119 -13.41 34.17 10.73
CA LEU A 119 -12.44 33.73 11.71
C LEU A 119 -11.05 34.01 11.20
N GLN A 120 -10.20 34.62 12.03
CA GLN A 120 -8.83 35.02 11.64
C GLN A 120 -7.83 34.56 12.69
N ARG A 121 -6.71 33.98 12.22
CA ARG A 121 -5.56 33.61 13.05
C ARG A 121 -4.30 34.33 12.53
N LYS A 122 -3.56 34.98 13.41
CA LYS A 122 -2.28 35.62 13.12
C LYS A 122 -1.12 34.65 13.29
N ALA A 123 0.04 34.99 12.73
CA ALA A 123 1.28 34.21 12.82
C ALA A 123 1.79 33.98 14.27
N ASP A 124 1.40 34.85 15.21
CA ASP A 124 1.70 34.70 16.63
C ASP A 124 0.72 33.76 17.37
N GLY A 125 -0.24 33.16 16.66
CA GLY A 125 -1.26 32.24 17.19
C GLY A 125 -2.46 32.95 17.81
N GLN A 126 -2.52 34.29 17.84
CA GLN A 126 -3.69 35.02 18.30
C GLN A 126 -4.85 34.85 17.31
N THR A 127 -6.07 34.75 17.85
CA THR A 127 -7.29 34.60 17.05
C THR A 127 -8.28 35.71 17.38
N ASN A 128 -9.13 36.06 16.42
CA ASN A 128 -10.17 37.05 16.63
C ASN A 128 -11.35 36.52 17.48
N TRP A 129 -11.35 35.25 17.84
CA TRP A 129 -12.37 34.59 18.70
C TRP A 129 -11.84 34.11 20.06
N GLY A 130 -10.54 34.25 20.35
CA GLY A 130 -9.90 33.69 21.54
C GLY A 130 -10.43 34.23 22.86
N ASP A 131 -10.99 35.40 22.86
CA ASP A 131 -11.61 36.05 24.00
C ASP A 131 -12.97 35.43 24.41
N PHE A 132 -13.63 34.72 23.49
CA PHE A 132 -14.87 33.96 23.82
C PHE A 132 -14.60 32.65 24.54
N SER A 133 -13.37 32.15 24.53
CA SER A 133 -12.94 30.86 25.14
C SER A 133 -12.46 30.99 26.58
N GLY A 134 -12.57 32.15 27.22
CA GLY A 134 -12.16 32.38 28.61
C GLY A 134 -13.03 31.64 29.63
N PRO A 135 -12.50 31.26 30.81
CA PRO A 135 -13.30 30.63 31.86
C PRO A 135 -14.42 31.59 32.28
N PRO A 136 -15.64 31.06 32.56
CA PRO A 136 -16.75 31.91 32.97
C PRO A 136 -16.39 32.70 34.20
N SER A 137 -16.49 34.04 34.11
CA SER A 137 -16.16 34.98 35.19
C SER A 137 -17.09 34.70 36.41
N LYS A 138 -16.51 34.21 37.49
CA LYS A 138 -17.20 34.01 38.79
C LYS A 138 -17.44 35.35 39.48
N THR A 139 -18.27 36.24 38.93
CA THR A 139 -18.78 37.40 39.69
C THR A 139 -20.10 37.88 39.04
N ALA A 140 -21.17 37.16 39.24
CA ALA A 140 -22.50 37.76 39.14
C ALA A 140 -22.91 38.22 40.53
N THR A 141 -22.70 39.49 40.84
CA THR A 141 -23.35 40.15 41.97
C THR A 141 -24.81 40.36 41.61
N THR A 142 -25.69 39.53 42.14
CA THR A 142 -27.13 39.67 42.04
C THR A 142 -27.58 40.93 42.74
N SER A 143 -27.97 41.98 42.01
CA SER A 143 -28.73 43.10 42.52
C SER A 143 -30.22 42.67 42.70
N PRO A 144 -30.89 43.04 43.79
CA PRO A 144 -32.30 42.71 43.98
C PRO A 144 -33.17 43.46 42.92
N GLY A 145 -33.74 42.74 41.98
CA GLY A 145 -34.56 43.26 40.91
C GLY A 145 -34.14 42.88 39.48
N SER A 146 -32.97 42.30 39.31
CA SER A 146 -32.55 41.75 38.00
C SER A 146 -33.25 40.44 37.70
N MET A 147 -33.76 40.29 36.49
CA MET A 147 -34.16 38.98 35.99
C MET A 147 -32.93 38.04 36.04
N ASP A 148 -33.10 36.88 36.64
CA ASP A 148 -32.10 35.84 36.70
C ASP A 148 -31.93 35.26 35.26
N PHE A 149 -30.91 35.70 34.53
CA PHE A 149 -30.51 35.14 33.26
C PHE A 149 -29.68 33.85 33.42
N GLY A 150 -29.56 33.31 34.63
CA GLY A 150 -28.72 32.18 34.97
C GLY A 150 -29.20 30.80 34.51
N SER A 151 -30.39 30.72 33.89
CA SER A 151 -30.91 29.47 33.31
C SER A 151 -31.60 29.72 32.00
N PHE A 152 -30.84 30.16 30.99
CA PHE A 152 -31.35 30.19 29.62
C PHE A 152 -31.49 28.74 29.13
N VAL A 153 -32.69 28.23 29.13
CA VAL A 153 -33.05 26.97 28.47
C VAL A 153 -33.58 27.35 27.07
N VAL A 154 -32.78 27.09 26.07
CA VAL A 154 -33.15 27.23 24.64
C VAL A 154 -33.82 25.94 24.22
N SER A 155 -35.04 25.98 23.68
CA SER A 155 -35.75 24.77 23.24
C SER A 155 -35.36 24.30 21.84
N GLY A 156 -34.72 25.14 21.04
CA GLY A 156 -34.23 24.81 19.74
C GLY A 156 -33.29 25.86 19.18
N VAL A 157 -32.37 25.43 18.33
CA VAL A 157 -31.47 26.29 17.58
C VAL A 157 -31.56 25.90 16.10
N GLU A 158 -31.77 26.87 15.24
CA GLU A 158 -31.76 26.69 13.80
C GLU A 158 -30.79 27.69 13.18
N ILE A 159 -29.84 27.20 12.39
CA ILE A 159 -28.92 28.02 11.59
C ILE A 159 -29.12 27.64 10.14
N ASN A 160 -29.44 28.60 9.32
CA ASN A 160 -29.68 28.41 7.89
C ASN A 160 -28.69 29.26 7.10
N ASN A 161 -28.05 28.64 6.09
CA ASN A 161 -27.19 29.32 5.14
C ASN A 161 -26.07 30.14 5.81
N ALA A 162 -25.32 29.53 6.74
CA ALA A 162 -24.15 30.19 7.30
C ALA A 162 -22.90 29.91 6.45
N ASN A 163 -22.10 30.97 6.23
CA ASN A 163 -20.81 30.88 5.57
C ASN A 163 -19.71 31.19 6.60
N VAL A 164 -18.75 30.31 6.75
CA VAL A 164 -17.65 30.48 7.68
C VAL A 164 -16.36 30.52 6.88
N THR A 165 -15.64 31.64 6.97
CA THR A 165 -14.30 31.79 6.40
C THR A 165 -13.29 31.78 7.51
N LEU A 166 -12.35 30.84 7.47
CA LEU A 166 -11.19 30.78 8.35
C LEU A 166 -9.95 31.23 7.57
N GLU A 167 -9.44 32.41 7.93
CA GLU A 167 -8.18 32.92 7.42
C GLU A 167 -7.05 32.55 8.39
N ASP A 168 -6.20 31.61 8.01
CA ASP A 168 -4.96 31.28 8.71
C ASP A 168 -3.77 31.91 7.97
N VAL A 169 -2.56 31.82 8.55
CA VAL A 169 -1.32 32.47 8.03
C VAL A 169 -1.05 32.10 6.56
N ASP A 170 -1.26 30.84 6.21
CA ASP A 170 -0.86 30.29 4.91
C ASP A 170 -2.05 29.80 4.06
N GLN A 171 -3.27 29.79 4.62
CA GLN A 171 -4.43 29.24 3.90
C GLN A 171 -5.75 29.88 4.33
N THR A 172 -6.70 29.89 3.39
CA THR A 172 -8.10 30.26 3.65
C THR A 172 -8.98 29.03 3.44
N THR A 173 -9.76 28.68 4.46
CA THR A 173 -10.76 27.61 4.40
C THR A 173 -12.15 28.20 4.44
N GLU A 174 -13.00 27.81 3.50
CA GLU A 174 -14.39 28.24 3.41
C GLU A 174 -15.33 27.07 3.62
N LEU A 175 -16.23 27.21 4.60
CA LEU A 175 -17.41 26.37 4.76
C LEU A 175 -18.62 27.16 4.31
N LYS A 176 -19.36 26.64 3.34
CA LYS A 176 -20.53 27.33 2.74
C LYS A 176 -21.82 26.60 3.07
N ALA A 177 -22.90 27.34 3.09
CA ALA A 177 -24.24 26.83 3.31
C ALA A 177 -24.34 25.96 4.59
N PHE A 178 -23.59 26.33 5.64
CA PHE A 178 -23.68 25.63 6.91
C PHE A 178 -25.09 25.77 7.46
N GLY A 179 -25.71 24.63 7.70
CA GLY A 179 -27.00 24.50 8.35
C GLY A 179 -26.89 23.66 9.60
N LEU A 180 -27.58 24.08 10.66
CA LEU A 180 -27.68 23.34 11.91
C LEU A 180 -29.12 23.44 12.42
N ARG A 181 -29.70 22.31 12.81
CA ARG A 181 -30.98 22.26 13.52
C ARG A 181 -30.87 21.37 14.74
N ALA A 182 -31.09 21.96 15.90
CA ALA A 182 -31.25 21.26 17.16
C ALA A 182 -32.65 21.56 17.68
N SER A 183 -33.47 20.53 17.85
CA SER A 183 -34.89 20.68 18.22
C SER A 183 -35.20 19.94 19.51
N ASN A 184 -36.11 20.48 20.31
CA ASN A 184 -36.54 19.88 21.59
C ASN A 184 -35.40 19.76 22.62
N ILE A 185 -34.53 20.76 22.67
CA ILE A 185 -33.42 20.79 23.63
C ILE A 185 -34.00 20.89 25.06
N GLU A 186 -33.86 19.80 25.80
CA GLU A 186 -34.26 19.72 27.20
C GLU A 186 -33.20 18.96 28.01
N LEU A 187 -32.69 19.54 29.09
CA LEU A 187 -31.70 18.89 29.94
C LEU A 187 -32.22 17.55 30.48
N GLY A 188 -31.43 16.51 30.31
CA GLY A 188 -31.79 15.16 30.76
C GLY A 188 -32.71 14.38 29.81
N ARG A 189 -33.03 14.92 28.66
CA ARG A 189 -33.77 14.23 27.57
C ARG A 189 -33.03 14.25 26.25
N PRO A 190 -33.18 13.22 25.42
CA PRO A 190 -32.62 13.23 24.07
C PRO A 190 -33.29 14.29 23.20
N PHE A 191 -32.48 14.93 22.34
CA PHE A 191 -32.95 15.88 21.32
C PHE A 191 -32.30 15.60 19.96
N ASP A 192 -33.02 15.91 18.90
CA ASP A 192 -32.52 15.74 17.54
C ASP A 192 -31.52 16.84 17.18
N LEU A 193 -30.36 16.44 16.64
CA LEU A 193 -29.36 17.31 16.04
C LEU A 193 -29.16 16.91 14.58
N LYS A 194 -29.26 17.86 13.65
CA LYS A 194 -28.98 17.64 12.24
C LYS A 194 -28.28 18.87 11.68
N GLY A 195 -27.34 18.65 10.78
CA GLY A 195 -26.65 19.75 10.13
C GLY A 195 -25.91 19.29 8.90
N GLY A 196 -25.28 20.25 8.25
CA GLY A 196 -24.43 19.99 7.09
C GLY A 196 -23.81 21.26 6.56
N PHE A 197 -22.86 21.12 5.67
CA PHE A 197 -22.17 22.22 5.01
C PHE A 197 -21.53 21.75 3.73
N SER A 198 -21.26 22.66 2.82
CA SER A 198 -20.44 22.43 1.65
C SER A 198 -19.01 22.92 1.94
N MET A 199 -18.02 22.12 1.57
CA MET A 199 -16.62 22.46 1.70
C MET A 199 -15.90 22.42 0.35
N ASN A 200 -14.91 23.28 0.21
CA ASN A 200 -13.99 23.29 -0.92
C ASN A 200 -12.56 23.50 -0.39
N LEU A 201 -11.71 22.51 -0.60
CA LEU A 201 -10.30 22.52 -0.21
C LEU A 201 -9.43 22.43 -1.47
N PRO A 202 -9.11 23.57 -2.09
CA PRO A 202 -8.43 23.61 -3.39
C PRO A 202 -7.05 22.96 -3.39
N GLU A 203 -6.28 23.10 -2.32
CA GLU A 203 -4.95 22.49 -2.19
C GLU A 203 -4.99 20.95 -2.18
N GLN A 204 -6.04 20.39 -1.55
CA GLN A 204 -6.27 18.96 -1.50
C GLN A 204 -7.09 18.48 -2.71
N GLN A 205 -7.50 19.40 -3.58
CA GLN A 205 -8.40 19.13 -4.72
C GLN A 205 -9.66 18.37 -4.31
N LEU A 206 -10.24 18.73 -3.15
CA LEU A 206 -11.38 18.06 -2.53
C LEU A 206 -12.54 19.05 -2.37
N ALA A 207 -13.72 18.69 -2.88
CA ALA A 207 -14.94 19.46 -2.68
C ALA A 207 -16.14 18.52 -2.51
N GLY A 208 -17.13 18.96 -1.72
CA GLY A 208 -18.34 18.17 -1.49
C GLY A 208 -19.18 18.68 -0.34
N ASP A 209 -20.24 17.93 -0.06
CA ASP A 209 -21.22 18.21 0.97
C ASP A 209 -21.03 17.24 2.15
N VAL A 210 -20.92 17.79 3.34
CA VAL A 210 -20.94 17.07 4.61
C VAL A 210 -22.31 17.18 5.22
N LYS A 211 -22.88 16.07 5.67
CA LYS A 211 -24.09 16.03 6.50
C LYS A 211 -23.78 15.27 7.77
N PHE A 212 -24.36 15.72 8.88
CA PHE A 212 -24.25 15.05 10.16
C PHE A 212 -25.57 15.12 10.92
N GLY A 213 -25.79 14.14 11.79
CA GLY A 213 -26.97 14.07 12.62
C GLY A 213 -26.85 13.04 13.72
N GLY A 214 -27.81 13.07 14.63
CA GLY A 214 -27.91 12.11 15.71
C GLY A 214 -28.88 12.58 16.78
N LEU A 215 -29.17 11.65 17.69
CA LEU A 215 -29.98 11.91 18.88
C LEU A 215 -29.04 12.22 20.05
N VAL A 216 -28.92 13.50 20.39
CA VAL A 216 -28.01 13.97 21.43
C VAL A 216 -28.69 13.93 22.79
N GLN A 217 -28.01 13.38 23.78
CA GLN A 217 -28.46 13.30 25.15
C GLN A 217 -27.41 13.90 26.09
N SER A 218 -27.84 14.68 27.08
CA SER A 218 -26.98 15.15 28.14
C SER A 218 -27.59 14.80 29.50
N ALA A 219 -26.77 14.39 30.48
CA ALA A 219 -27.22 14.28 31.85
C ALA A 219 -27.54 15.67 32.43
N ALA A 220 -28.53 15.76 33.32
CA ALA A 220 -28.97 17.01 33.93
C ALA A 220 -27.86 17.78 34.69
N ASN A 221 -26.82 17.06 35.15
CA ASN A 221 -25.66 17.64 35.83
C ASN A 221 -24.50 18.03 34.86
N GLY A 222 -24.67 17.84 33.55
CA GLY A 222 -23.68 18.20 32.54
C GLY A 222 -22.40 17.34 32.57
N THR A 223 -22.43 16.16 33.21
CA THR A 223 -21.24 15.30 33.31
C THR A 223 -21.21 14.13 32.33
N ARG A 224 -22.33 13.86 31.64
CA ARG A 224 -22.42 12.79 30.66
C ARG A 224 -23.14 13.27 29.40
N TYR A 225 -22.58 12.94 28.25
CA TYR A 225 -23.12 13.27 26.93
C TYR A 225 -23.16 12.00 26.07
N GLY A 226 -24.30 11.78 25.44
CA GLY A 226 -24.47 10.69 24.49
C GLY A 226 -24.92 11.20 23.13
N VAL A 227 -24.53 10.50 22.08
CA VAL A 227 -25.07 10.66 20.73
C VAL A 227 -25.44 9.28 20.24
N GLU A 228 -26.74 9.02 20.16
CA GLU A 228 -27.26 7.80 19.53
C GLU A 228 -27.51 8.05 18.05
N GLN A 229 -27.33 7.01 17.24
CA GLN A 229 -27.52 7.11 15.79
C GLN A 229 -26.74 8.29 15.17
N LEU A 230 -25.49 8.50 15.64
CA LEU A 230 -24.59 9.44 14.98
C LEU A 230 -24.44 9.04 13.53
N GLU A 231 -24.73 9.94 12.64
CA GLU A 231 -24.53 9.81 11.20
C GLU A 231 -23.63 10.95 10.72
N LEU A 232 -22.58 10.62 10.00
CA LEU A 232 -21.74 11.56 9.28
C LEU A 232 -21.61 11.06 7.85
N SER A 233 -21.93 11.89 6.87
CA SER A 233 -21.74 11.57 5.46
C SER A 233 -21.02 12.69 4.72
N PHE A 234 -20.16 12.31 3.81
CA PHE A 234 -19.52 13.18 2.85
C PHE A 234 -19.82 12.65 1.45
N ILE A 235 -20.36 13.51 0.59
CA ILE A 235 -20.58 13.22 -0.82
C ILE A 235 -19.90 14.32 -1.60
N GLY A 236 -18.91 13.95 -2.39
CA GLY A 236 -18.11 14.95 -3.10
C GLY A 236 -17.21 14.32 -4.15
N TYR A 237 -16.16 15.02 -4.47
CA TYR A 237 -15.17 14.58 -5.47
C TYR A 237 -13.77 15.06 -5.11
N LYS A 238 -12.79 14.31 -5.58
CA LYS A 238 -11.36 14.61 -5.47
C LYS A 238 -10.73 14.59 -6.85
N GLY A 239 -9.82 15.51 -7.12
CA GLY A 239 -9.05 15.61 -8.35
C GLY A 239 -9.16 16.97 -9.04
N PRO A 240 -8.31 17.23 -10.05
CA PRO A 240 -8.34 18.47 -10.83
C PRO A 240 -9.62 18.61 -11.64
N ALA A 241 -9.99 19.81 -11.95
CA ALA A 241 -11.19 20.09 -12.76
C ALA A 241 -11.14 19.36 -14.11
N GLY A 242 -12.10 18.47 -14.34
CA GLY A 242 -12.20 17.66 -15.56
C GLY A 242 -11.68 16.23 -15.42
N ASP A 243 -11.01 15.90 -14.31
CA ASP A 243 -10.55 14.54 -13.98
C ASP A 243 -10.78 14.28 -12.49
N THR A 244 -12.05 14.21 -12.10
CA THR A 244 -12.45 14.07 -10.70
C THR A 244 -13.01 12.69 -10.42
N VAL A 245 -12.72 12.18 -9.24
CA VAL A 245 -13.23 10.93 -8.69
C VAL A 245 -14.33 11.23 -7.69
N SER A 246 -15.46 10.55 -7.77
CA SER A 246 -16.54 10.64 -6.78
C SER A 246 -16.09 9.98 -5.47
N LEU A 247 -16.36 10.65 -4.35
CA LEU A 247 -16.15 10.11 -3.01
C LEU A 247 -17.47 10.09 -2.25
N GLU A 248 -17.84 8.90 -1.77
CA GLU A 248 -18.99 8.69 -0.90
C GLU A 248 -18.50 8.03 0.40
N LEU A 249 -18.41 8.82 1.47
CA LEU A 249 -18.04 8.37 2.80
C LEU A 249 -19.26 8.45 3.71
N SER A 250 -19.52 7.41 4.46
CA SER A 250 -20.48 7.44 5.56
C SER A 250 -19.88 6.84 6.82
N ILE A 251 -20.22 7.44 7.96
CA ILE A 251 -19.86 6.94 9.29
C ILE A 251 -21.12 6.92 10.13
N THR A 252 -21.39 5.80 10.78
CA THR A 252 -22.44 5.68 11.79
C THR A 252 -21.86 5.14 13.09
N ALA A 253 -22.39 5.58 14.23
CA ALA A 253 -21.94 5.11 15.54
C ALA A 253 -22.93 5.49 16.65
N ASN A 254 -22.73 4.92 17.83
CA ASN A 254 -23.25 5.47 19.08
C ASN A 254 -22.06 5.91 19.93
N ALA A 255 -22.11 7.15 20.44
CA ALA A 255 -21.06 7.73 21.26
C ALA A 255 -21.58 8.05 22.65
N ASP A 256 -20.81 7.76 23.69
CA ASP A 256 -21.08 8.12 25.07
C ASP A 256 -19.82 8.68 25.72
N ILE A 257 -19.91 9.86 26.32
CA ILE A 257 -18.82 10.57 26.98
C ILE A 257 -19.22 10.80 28.45
N ASP A 258 -18.50 10.20 29.36
CA ASP A 258 -18.68 10.32 30.82
C ASP A 258 -17.51 11.11 31.43
N LEU A 259 -17.69 12.41 31.56
CA LEU A 259 -16.68 13.32 32.11
C LEU A 259 -16.44 13.08 33.62
N ALA A 260 -17.41 12.53 34.32
CA ALA A 260 -17.26 12.24 35.75
C ALA A 260 -16.34 11.04 36.00
N ASN A 261 -16.34 10.07 35.09
CA ASN A 261 -15.48 8.89 35.12
C ASN A 261 -14.31 8.97 34.17
N ASP A 262 -14.12 10.10 33.49
CA ASP A 262 -13.06 10.38 32.55
C ASP A 262 -12.95 9.31 31.43
N LYS A 263 -14.10 8.98 30.80
CA LYS A 263 -14.26 7.90 29.82
C LYS A 263 -15.09 8.33 28.62
N ALA A 264 -14.79 7.74 27.47
CA ALA A 264 -15.64 7.79 26.29
C ALA A 264 -15.74 6.41 25.64
N THR A 265 -16.88 6.11 25.05
CA THR A 265 -17.09 4.87 24.28
C THR A 265 -17.73 5.20 22.95
N LEU A 266 -17.29 4.48 21.92
CA LEU A 266 -17.90 4.48 20.59
C LEU A 266 -18.30 3.03 20.29
N THR A 267 -19.58 2.80 20.08
CA THR A 267 -20.12 1.47 19.77
C THR A 267 -20.87 1.50 18.44
N ASP A 268 -21.06 0.32 17.86
CA ASP A 268 -21.74 0.16 16.57
C ASP A 268 -21.13 1.05 15.48
N PHE A 269 -19.80 1.29 15.57
CA PHE A 269 -19.07 2.07 14.57
C PHE A 269 -19.07 1.34 13.24
N VAL A 270 -19.53 2.02 12.21
CA VAL A 270 -19.45 1.58 10.81
C VAL A 270 -18.91 2.74 9.99
N LEU A 271 -17.80 2.53 9.31
CA LEU A 271 -17.29 3.40 8.26
C LEU A 271 -17.48 2.70 6.93
N GLN A 272 -18.07 3.38 5.98
CA GLN A 272 -18.20 2.90 4.60
C GLN A 272 -17.62 3.94 3.64
N LEU A 273 -16.70 3.50 2.78
CA LEU A 273 -16.13 4.26 1.69
C LEU A 273 -16.11 3.37 0.45
N HIS A 274 -17.00 3.62 -0.48
CA HIS A 274 -17.30 2.72 -1.59
C HIS A 274 -17.63 1.29 -1.09
N ASP A 275 -16.87 0.28 -1.50
CA ASP A 275 -17.01 -1.13 -1.07
C ASP A 275 -16.22 -1.47 0.21
N LEU A 276 -15.33 -0.57 0.67
CA LEU A 276 -14.65 -0.72 1.95
C LEU A 276 -15.62 -0.46 3.09
N VAL A 277 -15.85 -1.47 3.93
CA VAL A 277 -16.65 -1.36 5.15
C VAL A 277 -15.81 -1.76 6.36
N VAL A 278 -15.67 -0.82 7.31
CA VAL A 278 -14.98 -1.05 8.59
C VAL A 278 -15.99 -0.94 9.71
N VAL A 279 -16.06 -1.96 10.55
CA VAL A 279 -16.93 -1.98 11.73
C VAL A 279 -16.12 -2.17 13.00
N GLY A 280 -16.60 -1.69 14.14
CA GLY A 280 -15.89 -1.88 15.39
C GLY A 280 -16.44 -1.11 16.58
N ASP A 281 -15.60 -1.09 17.62
CA ASP A 281 -15.84 -0.33 18.84
C ASP A 281 -14.54 0.33 19.32
N LEU A 282 -14.70 1.38 20.12
CA LEU A 282 -13.60 2.12 20.74
C LEU A 282 -13.99 2.50 22.16
N ASN A 283 -13.10 2.23 23.11
CA ASN A 283 -13.17 2.69 24.47
C ASN A 283 -11.97 3.59 24.74
N VAL A 284 -12.22 4.75 25.30
CA VAL A 284 -11.19 5.72 25.68
C VAL A 284 -11.30 5.99 27.18
N THR A 285 -10.19 5.96 27.86
CA THR A 285 -10.05 6.33 29.29
C THR A 285 -9.09 7.50 29.40
N SER A 286 -9.16 8.25 30.52
CA SER A 286 -8.29 9.42 30.75
C SER A 286 -8.38 10.49 29.66
N ILE A 287 -9.63 10.75 29.17
CA ILE A 287 -9.88 11.64 28.03
C ILE A 287 -9.40 13.08 28.24
N MET A 288 -9.26 13.52 29.50
CA MET A 288 -8.89 14.91 29.83
C MET A 288 -7.38 15.13 29.94
N ASN A 289 -6.57 14.08 30.13
CA ASN A 289 -5.14 14.24 30.40
C ASN A 289 -4.27 13.49 29.38
N ASP A 290 -4.21 12.17 29.50
CA ASP A 290 -3.42 11.31 28.63
C ASP A 290 -4.31 10.16 28.12
N PRO A 291 -5.06 10.36 27.05
CA PRO A 291 -6.08 9.42 26.62
C PRO A 291 -5.48 8.08 26.22
N GLU A 292 -5.99 7.03 26.83
CA GLU A 292 -5.75 5.64 26.47
C GLU A 292 -6.95 5.11 25.71
N PHE A 293 -6.71 4.44 24.60
CA PHE A 293 -7.76 3.87 23.77
C PHE A 293 -7.60 2.36 23.61
N ALA A 294 -8.70 1.65 23.51
CA ALA A 294 -8.75 0.23 23.20
C ALA A 294 -10.05 -0.10 22.46
N GLY A 295 -10.00 -1.09 21.57
CA GLY A 295 -11.18 -1.49 20.81
C GLY A 295 -10.91 -2.67 19.90
N GLN A 296 -11.90 -2.95 19.05
CA GLN A 296 -11.84 -3.95 18.01
C GLN A 296 -12.23 -3.31 16.69
N LEU A 297 -11.54 -3.68 15.63
CA LEU A 297 -11.88 -3.28 14.26
C LEU A 297 -11.94 -4.52 13.38
N LYS A 298 -12.92 -4.52 12.51
CA LYS A 298 -13.07 -5.51 11.45
C LYS A 298 -13.27 -4.80 10.13
N VAL A 299 -12.43 -5.12 9.17
CA VAL A 299 -12.57 -4.75 7.76
C VAL A 299 -13.29 -5.89 7.07
N ASN A 300 -14.49 -5.64 6.54
CA ASN A 300 -15.20 -6.63 5.75
C ASN A 300 -14.45 -6.91 4.44
N GLU A 301 -14.68 -8.08 3.85
CA GLU A 301 -14.05 -8.43 2.57
C GLU A 301 -14.41 -7.41 1.49
N PHE A 302 -13.40 -6.89 0.82
CA PHE A 302 -13.54 -5.98 -0.32
C PHE A 302 -12.47 -6.28 -1.37
N ASN A 303 -12.62 -5.69 -2.56
CA ASN A 303 -11.65 -5.81 -3.65
C ASN A 303 -10.71 -4.60 -3.69
N PRO A 304 -9.42 -4.73 -3.31
CA PRO A 304 -8.45 -3.64 -3.33
C PRO A 304 -8.27 -2.98 -4.69
N LYS A 305 -8.26 -3.73 -5.81
CA LYS A 305 -8.15 -3.17 -7.17
C LYS A 305 -9.34 -2.27 -7.50
N SER A 306 -10.57 -2.77 -7.28
CA SER A 306 -11.79 -1.98 -7.50
C SER A 306 -11.82 -0.73 -6.62
N PHE A 307 -11.37 -0.85 -5.38
CA PHE A 307 -11.27 0.26 -4.45
C PHE A 307 -10.24 1.31 -4.90
N MET A 308 -9.07 0.89 -5.38
CA MET A 308 -8.07 1.81 -5.95
C MET A 308 -8.61 2.55 -7.18
N GLN A 309 -9.28 1.83 -8.10
CA GLN A 309 -9.95 2.43 -9.26
C GLN A 309 -11.01 3.45 -8.84
N ALA A 310 -11.84 3.12 -7.85
CA ALA A 310 -12.85 4.02 -7.32
C ALA A 310 -12.25 5.30 -6.71
N LEU A 311 -10.99 5.26 -6.25
CA LEU A 311 -10.24 6.41 -5.74
C LEU A 311 -9.40 7.12 -6.81
N GLY A 312 -9.44 6.68 -8.07
CA GLY A 312 -8.62 7.23 -9.16
C GLY A 312 -7.14 6.93 -9.03
N LEU A 313 -6.77 5.86 -8.32
CA LEU A 313 -5.39 5.40 -8.19
C LEU A 313 -5.06 4.41 -9.31
N GLU A 314 -3.83 4.43 -9.77
CA GLU A 314 -3.36 3.47 -10.75
C GLU A 314 -3.35 2.05 -10.19
N GLU A 315 -3.86 1.11 -10.96
CA GLU A 315 -3.90 -0.30 -10.60
C GLU A 315 -2.50 -0.92 -10.77
N PRO A 316 -1.94 -1.59 -9.72
CA PRO A 316 -0.68 -2.30 -9.85
C PRO A 316 -0.78 -3.42 -10.88
N GLN A 317 0.21 -3.50 -11.76
CA GLN A 317 0.33 -4.61 -12.72
C GLN A 317 0.81 -5.85 -11.98
N THR A 318 0.04 -6.92 -12.07
CA THR A 318 0.31 -8.20 -11.42
C THR A 318 0.35 -9.33 -12.44
N SER A 319 1.16 -10.38 -12.19
CA SER A 319 1.24 -11.56 -13.06
C SER A 319 -0.04 -12.40 -13.00
N ASP A 320 -0.66 -12.50 -11.81
CA ASP A 320 -1.97 -13.12 -11.65
C ASP A 320 -3.07 -12.05 -11.66
N ALA A 321 -4.06 -12.24 -12.53
CA ALA A 321 -5.23 -11.36 -12.61
C ALA A 321 -6.08 -11.35 -11.31
N ASN A 322 -5.99 -12.42 -10.51
CA ASN A 322 -6.71 -12.55 -9.24
C ASN A 322 -5.93 -11.97 -8.05
N ALA A 323 -4.68 -11.55 -8.22
CA ALA A 323 -3.93 -10.87 -7.17
C ALA A 323 -4.56 -9.51 -6.86
N LEU A 324 -4.52 -9.08 -5.59
CA LEU A 324 -5.10 -7.84 -5.07
C LEU A 324 -6.62 -7.74 -5.26
N THR A 325 -7.34 -8.88 -5.21
CA THR A 325 -8.80 -8.89 -5.41
C THR A 325 -9.59 -9.11 -4.14
N ARG A 326 -8.98 -9.60 -3.06
CA ARG A 326 -9.66 -9.86 -1.79
C ARG A 326 -8.82 -9.46 -0.60
N LEU A 327 -9.38 -8.58 0.24
CA LEU A 327 -8.79 -8.21 1.52
C LEU A 327 -9.88 -8.19 2.59
N GLN A 328 -9.60 -8.82 3.72
CA GLN A 328 -10.39 -8.79 4.95
C GLN A 328 -9.44 -8.70 6.13
N ALA A 329 -9.80 -7.98 7.19
CA ALA A 329 -8.98 -7.91 8.39
C ALA A 329 -9.84 -7.87 9.65
N ASP A 330 -9.34 -8.51 10.72
CA ASP A 330 -9.88 -8.43 12.07
C ASP A 330 -8.72 -8.13 13.03
N MET A 331 -8.92 -7.20 13.97
CA MET A 331 -7.90 -6.86 14.96
C MET A 331 -8.47 -6.31 16.26
N SER A 332 -7.78 -6.57 17.35
CA SER A 332 -7.92 -5.83 18.61
C SER A 332 -6.79 -4.80 18.71
N PHE A 333 -7.09 -3.61 19.19
CA PHE A 333 -6.07 -2.56 19.34
C PHE A 333 -6.17 -1.89 20.71
N ALA A 334 -5.02 -1.40 21.17
CA ALA A 334 -4.94 -0.56 22.36
C ALA A 334 -3.74 0.39 22.24
N GLY A 335 -3.81 1.55 22.87
CA GLY A 335 -2.71 2.51 22.80
C GLY A 335 -2.99 3.81 23.55
N SER A 336 -2.19 4.82 23.26
CA SER A 336 -2.28 6.17 23.77
C SER A 336 -1.98 7.20 22.69
N GLY A 337 -1.89 8.47 23.02
CA GLY A 337 -1.51 9.52 22.07
C GLY A 337 -0.15 9.34 21.41
N SER A 338 0.71 8.45 21.92
CA SER A 338 2.07 8.24 21.45
C SER A 338 2.36 6.82 20.92
N ASN A 339 1.49 5.85 21.15
CA ASN A 339 1.73 4.45 20.78
C ASN A 339 0.44 3.71 20.43
N ALA A 340 0.56 2.63 19.65
CA ALA A 340 -0.52 1.69 19.39
C ALA A 340 0.01 0.24 19.40
N ASN A 341 -0.82 -0.67 19.87
CA ASN A 341 -0.56 -2.09 19.93
C ASN A 341 -1.76 -2.84 19.33
N MET A 342 -1.57 -3.43 18.16
CA MET A 342 -2.54 -4.28 17.49
C MET A 342 -2.28 -5.72 17.86
N ARG A 343 -3.29 -6.41 18.37
CA ARG A 343 -3.24 -7.81 18.81
C ARG A 343 -4.27 -8.62 18.04
N ASP A 344 -4.04 -9.91 18.00
CA ASP A 344 -4.95 -10.86 17.35
C ASP A 344 -5.27 -10.46 15.91
N LEU A 345 -4.31 -9.76 15.27
CA LEU A 345 -4.45 -9.33 13.88
C LEU A 345 -4.57 -10.57 13.00
N THR A 346 -5.65 -10.64 12.25
CA THR A 346 -5.87 -11.64 11.21
C THR A 346 -6.21 -10.89 9.93
N VAL A 347 -5.37 -11.01 8.91
CA VAL A 347 -5.59 -10.45 7.58
C VAL A 347 -5.69 -11.60 6.60
N LYS A 348 -6.80 -11.70 5.89
CA LYS A 348 -6.93 -12.56 4.71
C LYS A 348 -6.69 -11.70 3.49
N PHE A 349 -5.70 -12.05 2.72
CA PHE A 349 -5.29 -11.31 1.54
C PHE A 349 -5.13 -12.30 0.38
N ASP A 350 -6.05 -12.25 -0.55
CA ASP A 350 -6.22 -13.23 -1.63
C ASP A 350 -6.27 -14.67 -1.08
N GLN A 351 -5.24 -15.48 -1.36
CA GLN A 351 -5.11 -16.84 -0.85
C GLN A 351 -4.37 -16.93 0.48
N SER A 352 -3.73 -15.85 0.92
CA SER A 352 -2.85 -15.83 2.09
C SER A 352 -3.59 -15.39 3.35
N THR A 353 -3.26 -16.01 4.48
CA THR A 353 -3.71 -15.57 5.81
C THR A 353 -2.53 -15.13 6.65
N PHE A 354 -2.54 -13.88 7.06
CA PHE A 354 -1.56 -13.29 7.97
C PHE A 354 -2.17 -13.25 9.36
N LYS A 355 -1.47 -13.77 10.36
CA LYS A 355 -1.84 -13.69 11.78
C LYS A 355 -0.68 -13.13 12.58
N GLY A 356 -0.98 -12.25 13.55
CA GLY A 356 0.10 -11.71 14.35
C GLY A 356 -0.24 -10.51 15.18
N ASN A 357 0.81 -9.78 15.54
CA ASN A 357 0.73 -8.58 16.35
C ASN A 357 1.63 -7.50 15.74
N LEU A 358 1.21 -6.26 15.89
CA LEU A 358 2.00 -5.09 15.49
C LEU A 358 1.95 -4.04 16.60
N LYS A 359 3.12 -3.59 17.03
CA LYS A 359 3.28 -2.49 17.97
C LYS A 359 3.96 -1.33 17.28
N VAL A 360 3.41 -0.13 17.47
CA VAL A 360 3.98 1.13 17.02
C VAL A 360 4.28 1.98 18.26
N ASP A 361 5.54 2.27 18.50
CA ASP A 361 5.97 3.20 19.56
C ASP A 361 6.38 4.52 18.91
N ASN A 362 6.00 5.64 19.53
CA ASN A 362 6.33 7.01 19.12
C ASN A 362 5.89 7.36 17.69
N PHE A 363 4.65 7.85 17.53
CA PHE A 363 4.09 8.22 16.22
C PHE A 363 4.86 9.33 15.48
N THR A 364 5.64 10.16 16.17
CA THR A 364 6.47 11.20 15.53
C THR A 364 7.76 10.64 14.94
N GLN A 365 8.30 9.57 15.52
CA GLN A 365 9.44 8.80 15.01
C GLN A 365 9.11 7.31 15.18
N PRO A 366 8.30 6.73 14.29
CA PRO A 366 7.72 5.40 14.47
C PRO A 366 8.78 4.31 14.63
N ARG A 367 8.65 3.55 15.72
CA ARG A 367 9.38 2.30 15.90
C ARG A 367 8.40 1.15 15.89
N LEU A 368 8.58 0.24 14.93
CA LEU A 368 7.72 -0.91 14.73
C LEU A 368 8.29 -2.15 15.42
N ALA A 369 7.42 -2.94 16.07
CA ALA A 369 7.73 -4.26 16.52
C ALA A 369 6.58 -5.19 16.12
N PHE A 370 6.89 -6.32 15.46
CA PHE A 370 5.85 -7.20 14.95
C PHE A 370 6.24 -8.68 15.04
N ASN A 371 5.23 -9.54 15.00
CA ASN A 371 5.38 -10.97 14.83
C ASN A 371 4.24 -11.46 13.94
N PHE A 372 4.58 -12.02 12.78
CA PHE A 372 3.61 -12.48 11.80
C PHE A 372 3.80 -13.96 11.48
N GLN A 373 2.67 -14.66 11.39
CA GLN A 373 2.55 -16.00 10.85
C GLN A 373 1.72 -15.92 9.57
N ILE A 374 2.24 -16.48 8.48
CA ILE A 374 1.62 -16.50 7.16
C ILE A 374 1.48 -17.96 6.77
N ASP A 375 0.30 -18.39 6.35
CA ASP A 375 0.08 -19.78 5.93
C ASP A 375 0.79 -20.08 4.61
N SER A 376 0.58 -19.27 3.60
CA SER A 376 1.24 -19.37 2.30
C SER A 376 1.36 -18.00 1.65
N LEU A 377 2.42 -17.77 0.89
CA LEU A 377 2.65 -16.54 0.14
C LEU A 377 3.33 -16.87 -1.19
N ASN A 378 2.67 -16.59 -2.29
CA ASN A 378 3.26 -16.59 -3.62
C ASN A 378 3.59 -15.16 -4.03
N VAL A 379 4.85 -14.77 -3.93
CA VAL A 379 5.29 -13.41 -4.28
C VAL A 379 5.18 -13.16 -5.78
N ASP A 380 5.33 -14.21 -6.59
CA ASP A 380 5.32 -14.10 -8.05
C ASP A 380 3.97 -13.62 -8.59
N ASP A 381 2.86 -13.91 -7.89
CA ASP A 381 1.51 -13.48 -8.28
C ASP A 381 1.36 -11.94 -8.27
N TYR A 382 2.15 -11.27 -7.41
CA TYR A 382 2.09 -9.81 -7.19
C TYR A 382 3.13 -9.03 -8.01
N LEU A 383 4.08 -9.72 -8.64
CA LEU A 383 5.08 -9.08 -9.49
C LEU A 383 4.52 -8.86 -10.90
N PRO A 384 4.99 -7.85 -11.63
CA PRO A 384 4.62 -7.68 -13.04
C PRO A 384 4.97 -8.90 -13.87
N GLY A 385 4.05 -9.36 -14.73
CA GLY A 385 4.25 -10.52 -15.58
C GLY A 385 5.40 -10.30 -16.58
N SER A 386 6.29 -11.28 -16.71
CA SER A 386 7.41 -11.28 -17.65
C SER A 386 6.94 -11.42 -19.10
N GLY A 387 6.26 -10.44 -19.68
CA GLY A 387 5.74 -10.54 -21.05
C GLY A 387 4.83 -9.43 -21.51
N GLN A 388 4.40 -8.55 -20.63
CA GLN A 388 3.74 -7.33 -21.05
C GLN A 388 4.80 -6.27 -21.32
N GLU A 389 5.19 -6.16 -22.60
CA GLU A 389 5.80 -4.93 -23.12
C GLU A 389 4.77 -3.82 -22.80
N ALA A 390 5.14 -2.92 -21.91
CA ALA A 390 4.36 -1.71 -21.68
C ALA A 390 4.15 -1.03 -23.04
N SER A 391 2.90 -0.98 -23.46
CA SER A 391 2.53 -0.33 -24.72
C SER A 391 2.89 1.15 -24.63
N GLY A 392 4.03 1.50 -25.24
CA GLY A 392 4.34 2.84 -25.67
C GLY A 392 4.58 3.88 -24.58
N GLY A 393 5.81 4.04 -24.22
CA GLY A 393 6.34 5.14 -23.43
C GLY A 393 7.60 4.65 -22.69
N ASP A 394 8.65 5.45 -22.69
CA ASP A 394 9.80 5.26 -21.81
C ASP A 394 9.29 4.89 -20.39
N THR A 395 9.18 3.60 -20.10
CA THR A 395 9.09 3.16 -18.72
C THR A 395 10.45 3.46 -18.12
N ALA A 396 10.55 4.63 -17.51
CA ALA A 396 11.63 4.91 -16.60
C ALA A 396 11.68 3.73 -15.63
N GLU A 397 12.74 2.91 -15.73
CA GLU A 397 13.07 1.93 -14.68
C GLU A 397 12.94 2.70 -13.38
N THR A 398 12.00 2.30 -12.53
CA THR A 398 11.80 2.99 -11.25
C THR A 398 13.05 2.73 -10.43
N ASP A 399 13.94 3.71 -10.38
CA ASP A 399 15.17 3.61 -9.62
C ASP A 399 14.81 3.50 -8.13
N LEU A 400 15.24 2.41 -7.49
CA LEU A 400 15.13 2.26 -6.05
C LEU A 400 16.13 3.19 -5.38
N THR A 401 15.63 4.09 -4.56
CA THR A 401 16.46 5.03 -3.81
C THR A 401 16.75 4.55 -2.39
N VAL A 402 17.75 5.11 -1.74
CA VAL A 402 18.05 4.78 -0.33
C VAL A 402 16.91 5.16 0.60
N GLU A 403 16.11 6.16 0.26
CA GLU A 403 14.95 6.63 1.02
C GLU A 403 13.90 5.52 1.15
N THR A 404 13.72 4.70 0.13
CA THR A 404 12.82 3.52 0.12
C THR A 404 13.14 2.57 1.29
N PHE A 405 14.41 2.44 1.67
CA PHE A 405 14.88 1.51 2.69
C PHE A 405 15.17 2.15 4.06
N ARG A 406 15.05 3.48 4.17
CA ARG A 406 15.21 4.24 5.42
C ARG A 406 13.89 4.54 6.14
N GLY A 407 12.76 4.15 5.56
CA GLY A 407 11.43 4.66 5.91
C GLY A 407 10.91 4.30 7.31
N PHE A 408 11.45 3.28 7.99
CA PHE A 408 11.01 2.93 9.33
C PHE A 408 12.14 2.37 10.19
N THR A 409 11.96 2.45 11.52
CA THR A 409 12.86 1.85 12.50
C THR A 409 12.11 0.74 13.24
N GLY A 410 12.77 -0.39 13.49
CA GLY A 410 12.17 -1.48 14.23
C GLY A 410 12.48 -2.84 13.64
N GLY A 411 11.60 -3.79 13.89
CA GLY A 411 11.75 -5.15 13.36
C GLY A 411 10.79 -6.14 13.98
N GLY A 412 10.93 -7.38 13.59
CA GLY A 412 10.10 -8.49 14.09
C GLY A 412 10.36 -9.78 13.35
N ASP A 413 9.54 -10.76 13.65
CA ASP A 413 9.68 -12.12 13.16
C ASP A 413 8.57 -12.44 12.17
N PHE A 414 8.95 -13.16 11.12
CA PHE A 414 8.02 -13.79 10.19
C PHE A 414 8.19 -15.30 10.25
N ARG A 415 7.06 -16.02 10.23
CA ARG A 415 6.97 -17.46 9.97
C ARG A 415 6.02 -17.68 8.83
N ILE A 416 6.50 -18.33 7.75
CA ILE A 416 5.71 -18.55 6.54
C ILE A 416 5.68 -20.07 6.30
N GLY A 417 4.47 -20.63 6.18
CA GLY A 417 4.30 -22.05 5.96
C GLY A 417 4.83 -22.49 4.60
N GLU A 418 4.41 -21.79 3.55
CA GLU A 418 4.87 -21.98 2.17
C GLU A 418 5.17 -20.65 1.52
N LEU A 419 6.34 -20.51 0.92
CA LEU A 419 6.79 -19.31 0.19
C LEU A 419 7.19 -19.71 -1.23
N VAL A 420 6.66 -18.98 -2.21
CA VAL A 420 7.07 -19.09 -3.62
C VAL A 420 7.68 -17.76 -4.04
N VAL A 421 8.92 -17.81 -4.55
CA VAL A 421 9.65 -16.65 -5.09
C VAL A 421 10.46 -17.09 -6.31
N ALA A 422 10.30 -16.39 -7.42
CA ALA A 422 10.95 -16.72 -8.69
C ALA A 422 10.72 -18.20 -9.13
N GLY A 423 9.51 -18.71 -8.93
CA GLY A 423 9.13 -20.09 -9.18
C GLY A 423 9.63 -21.10 -8.14
N MET A 424 10.59 -20.73 -7.32
CA MET A 424 11.17 -21.59 -6.29
C MET A 424 10.27 -21.70 -5.06
N LYS A 425 10.22 -22.91 -4.46
CA LYS A 425 9.37 -23.22 -3.31
C LYS A 425 10.20 -23.46 -2.07
N ALA A 426 9.85 -22.77 -1.00
CA ALA A 426 10.38 -22.98 0.33
C ALA A 426 9.25 -23.22 1.33
N THR A 427 9.47 -24.06 2.32
CA THR A 427 8.50 -24.33 3.38
C THR A 427 9.11 -24.09 4.75
N GLU A 428 8.26 -23.92 5.79
CA GLU A 428 8.70 -23.66 7.16
C GLU A 428 9.66 -22.47 7.25
N VAL A 429 9.44 -21.43 6.45
CA VAL A 429 10.31 -20.27 6.40
C VAL A 429 10.20 -19.49 7.70
N SER A 430 11.32 -19.19 8.30
CA SER A 430 11.44 -18.31 9.46
C SER A 430 12.51 -17.25 9.22
N LEU A 431 12.18 -15.99 9.48
CA LEU A 431 13.14 -14.91 9.36
C LEU A 431 12.85 -13.83 10.40
N THR A 432 13.92 -13.18 10.87
CA THR A 432 13.85 -11.99 11.70
C THR A 432 14.29 -10.78 10.88
N MET A 433 13.44 -9.78 10.84
CA MET A 433 13.73 -8.52 10.18
C MET A 433 14.14 -7.45 11.20
N SER A 434 15.14 -6.66 10.88
CA SER A 434 15.49 -5.44 11.61
C SER A 434 15.72 -4.29 10.64
N SER A 435 15.24 -3.10 10.98
CA SER A 435 15.36 -1.90 10.15
C SER A 435 15.77 -0.70 11.00
N ASN A 436 16.59 0.18 10.42
CA ASN A 436 17.01 1.45 11.00
C ASN A 436 17.38 2.45 9.88
N ALA A 437 17.87 3.62 10.25
CA ALA A 437 18.27 4.66 9.31
C ALA A 437 19.35 4.25 8.29
N ASN A 438 20.05 3.13 8.50
CA ASN A 438 21.10 2.63 7.62
C ASN A 438 20.63 1.50 6.69
N GLY A 439 19.37 1.07 6.80
CA GLY A 439 18.80 0.04 5.94
C GLY A 439 18.10 -1.09 6.68
N ILE A 440 17.92 -2.21 5.99
CA ILE A 440 17.12 -3.37 6.41
C ILE A 440 18.01 -4.60 6.45
N ARG A 441 17.81 -5.46 7.45
CA ARG A 441 18.47 -6.75 7.59
C ARG A 441 17.45 -7.84 7.89
N PHE A 442 17.58 -8.97 7.22
CA PHE A 442 16.87 -10.22 7.49
C PHE A 442 17.89 -11.25 7.94
N PHE A 443 17.84 -11.67 9.22
CA PHE A 443 18.76 -12.65 9.81
C PHE A 443 18.23 -13.20 11.15
N PRO A 444 18.29 -14.54 11.36
CA PRO A 444 18.55 -15.54 10.33
C PRO A 444 17.39 -15.67 9.35
N VAL A 445 17.65 -16.17 8.15
CA VAL A 445 16.63 -16.62 7.19
C VAL A 445 16.78 -18.14 7.08
N ASN A 446 15.81 -18.89 7.59
CA ASN A 446 15.84 -20.36 7.59
C ASN A 446 14.62 -20.89 6.82
N ALA A 447 14.79 -21.97 6.09
CA ALA A 447 13.71 -22.66 5.39
C ALA A 447 14.03 -24.12 5.11
N GLN A 448 12.99 -24.93 4.90
CA GLN A 448 13.11 -26.21 4.21
C GLN A 448 13.06 -25.92 2.70
N PHE A 449 14.01 -26.46 1.94
CA PHE A 449 14.20 -26.10 0.55
C PHE A 449 14.55 -27.33 -0.30
N TYR A 450 13.63 -27.80 -1.12
CA TYR A 450 13.77 -28.98 -1.99
C TYR A 450 14.35 -30.21 -1.27
N GLY A 451 13.83 -30.54 -0.10
CA GLY A 451 14.27 -31.68 0.71
C GLY A 451 15.55 -31.44 1.52
N GLY A 452 16.20 -30.32 1.34
CA GLY A 452 17.33 -29.83 2.12
C GLY A 452 16.94 -28.65 3.01
N GLN A 453 17.95 -27.94 3.52
CA GLN A 453 17.81 -26.80 4.40
C GLN A 453 18.49 -25.57 3.80
N HIS A 454 17.88 -24.43 4.04
CA HIS A 454 18.42 -23.12 3.71
C HIS A 454 18.65 -22.33 5.00
N GLU A 455 19.81 -21.67 5.09
CA GLU A 455 20.14 -20.70 6.13
C GLU A 455 20.88 -19.51 5.50
N GLY A 456 20.51 -18.28 5.89
CA GLY A 456 21.18 -17.12 5.31
C GLY A 456 20.92 -15.81 6.02
N GLU A 457 21.57 -14.79 5.47
CA GLU A 457 21.38 -13.38 5.80
C GLU A 457 21.18 -12.57 4.52
N ILE A 458 20.23 -11.64 4.56
CA ILE A 458 20.05 -10.63 3.52
C ILE A 458 20.11 -9.27 4.21
N ARG A 459 20.91 -8.35 3.68
CA ARG A 459 21.02 -6.97 4.17
C ARG A 459 20.95 -5.99 3.01
N ILE A 460 20.16 -4.96 3.18
CA ILE A 460 20.13 -3.80 2.28
C ILE A 460 20.77 -2.64 3.04
N ASP A 461 21.94 -2.23 2.61
CA ASP A 461 22.69 -1.11 3.17
C ASP A 461 22.28 0.18 2.44
N ALA A 462 21.57 1.05 3.16
CA ALA A 462 21.10 2.36 2.68
C ALA A 462 21.88 3.53 3.32
N SER A 463 23.04 3.28 3.91
CA SER A 463 23.86 4.32 4.53
C SER A 463 24.55 5.25 3.53
N GLY A 464 24.78 4.78 2.31
CA GLY A 464 25.41 5.52 1.20
C GLY A 464 24.42 6.32 0.36
N SER A 465 24.83 6.62 -0.88
CA SER A 465 23.99 7.29 -1.89
C SER A 465 23.18 6.32 -2.76
N ARG A 466 23.47 5.02 -2.68
CA ARG A 466 22.76 3.95 -3.40
C ARG A 466 22.46 2.79 -2.46
N PRO A 467 21.33 2.09 -2.65
CA PRO A 467 21.00 0.92 -1.86
C PRO A 467 21.86 -0.27 -2.32
N ILE A 468 22.57 -0.90 -1.38
CA ILE A 468 23.44 -2.04 -1.65
C ILE A 468 22.85 -3.30 -1.03
N LEU A 469 22.56 -4.31 -1.84
CA LEU A 469 22.22 -5.64 -1.38
C LEU A 469 23.50 -6.40 -1.00
N ILE A 470 23.47 -7.04 0.15
CA ILE A 470 24.48 -7.99 0.62
C ILE A 470 23.72 -9.25 1.02
N ALA A 471 24.06 -10.38 0.40
CA ALA A 471 23.43 -11.66 0.68
C ALA A 471 24.52 -12.70 0.99
N ASP A 472 24.34 -13.44 2.08
CA ASP A 472 25.12 -14.62 2.45
C ASP A 472 24.13 -15.77 2.64
N GLN A 473 24.12 -16.71 1.71
CA GLN A 473 23.11 -17.76 1.62
C GLN A 473 23.80 -19.12 1.57
N GLY A 474 23.34 -20.06 2.38
CA GLY A 474 23.76 -21.45 2.39
C GLY A 474 22.57 -22.39 2.19
N MET A 475 22.77 -23.43 1.39
CA MET A 475 21.79 -24.48 1.18
C MET A 475 22.49 -25.81 1.31
N THR A 476 21.93 -26.76 2.08
CA THR A 476 22.52 -28.08 2.33
C THR A 476 21.50 -29.16 2.06
N GLY A 477 21.95 -30.24 1.39
CA GLY A 477 21.13 -31.42 1.13
C GLY A 477 20.00 -31.22 0.12
N VAL A 478 20.11 -30.24 -0.78
CA VAL A 478 19.06 -29.84 -1.71
C VAL A 478 18.95 -30.79 -2.90
N GLN A 479 17.73 -31.23 -3.23
CA GLN A 479 17.43 -31.99 -4.45
C GLN A 479 17.54 -31.08 -5.68
N THR A 480 18.66 -31.16 -6.40
CA THR A 480 18.97 -30.25 -7.50
C THR A 480 17.97 -30.33 -8.65
N GLY A 481 17.44 -31.52 -8.94
CA GLY A 481 16.47 -31.70 -10.04
C GLY A 481 15.19 -30.90 -9.85
N GLY A 482 14.62 -30.88 -8.64
CA GLY A 482 13.43 -30.10 -8.32
C GLY A 482 13.70 -28.60 -8.37
N LEU A 483 14.81 -28.17 -7.79
CA LEU A 483 15.24 -26.76 -7.82
C LEU A 483 15.41 -26.24 -9.26
N LEU A 484 16.13 -26.95 -10.10
CA LEU A 484 16.37 -26.54 -11.49
C LEU A 484 15.10 -26.62 -12.35
N GLN A 485 14.24 -27.61 -12.09
CA GLN A 485 12.94 -27.69 -12.77
C GLN A 485 12.08 -26.45 -12.53
N ASP A 486 12.00 -25.99 -11.29
CA ASP A 486 11.22 -24.80 -10.93
C ASP A 486 11.90 -23.51 -11.43
N LEU A 487 13.25 -23.42 -11.33
CA LEU A 487 14.01 -22.23 -11.70
C LEU A 487 14.15 -22.05 -13.21
N THR A 488 14.43 -23.13 -13.97
CA THR A 488 14.77 -23.06 -15.40
C THR A 488 13.80 -23.78 -16.33
N GLY A 489 12.83 -24.49 -15.77
CA GLY A 489 11.91 -25.36 -16.54
C GLY A 489 12.52 -26.71 -16.94
N SER A 490 13.74 -27.04 -16.51
CA SER A 490 14.44 -28.27 -16.90
C SER A 490 15.34 -28.83 -15.81
N ALA A 491 15.14 -30.08 -15.44
CA ALA A 491 15.94 -30.82 -14.45
C ALA A 491 17.24 -31.38 -15.08
N ARG A 492 18.11 -30.53 -15.59
CA ARG A 492 19.35 -31.01 -16.29
C ARG A 492 20.45 -31.50 -15.36
N LEU A 493 20.41 -31.18 -14.07
CA LEU A 493 21.35 -31.68 -13.07
C LEU A 493 20.53 -32.34 -11.97
N LEU A 494 20.75 -33.64 -11.76
CA LEU A 494 20.17 -34.44 -10.70
C LEU A 494 21.21 -34.68 -9.63
N GLY A 495 20.78 -34.91 -8.38
CA GLY A 495 21.65 -35.26 -7.24
C GLY A 495 21.23 -34.48 -6.00
N VAL A 496 22.02 -34.67 -4.94
CA VAL A 496 21.87 -33.94 -3.67
C VAL A 496 23.00 -32.94 -3.56
N GLY A 497 22.68 -31.65 -3.42
CA GLY A 497 23.66 -30.58 -3.51
C GLY A 497 23.72 -29.68 -2.28
N ASP A 498 24.91 -29.21 -2.00
CA ASP A 498 25.20 -28.12 -1.10
C ASP A 498 25.65 -26.91 -1.93
N PHE A 499 25.10 -25.73 -1.58
CA PHE A 499 25.36 -24.50 -2.32
C PHE A 499 25.63 -23.36 -1.33
N PHE A 500 26.49 -22.44 -1.72
CA PHE A 500 26.61 -21.15 -1.05
C PHE A 500 26.69 -20.00 -2.05
N LEU A 501 26.19 -18.84 -1.62
CA LEU A 501 26.23 -17.60 -2.39
C LEU A 501 26.50 -16.44 -1.43
N LYS A 502 27.64 -15.75 -1.62
CA LYS A 502 28.01 -14.56 -0.85
C LYS A 502 28.25 -13.42 -1.79
N VAL A 503 27.26 -12.53 -1.94
CA VAL A 503 27.27 -11.50 -2.95
C VAL A 503 26.96 -10.12 -2.41
N ARG A 504 27.47 -9.14 -3.13
CA ARG A 504 27.18 -7.72 -2.93
C ARG A 504 26.87 -7.08 -4.28
N THR A 505 25.77 -6.30 -4.35
CA THR A 505 25.38 -5.62 -5.59
C THR A 505 24.58 -4.35 -5.33
N ASP A 506 24.54 -3.44 -6.30
CA ASP A 506 23.74 -2.20 -6.31
C ASP A 506 22.30 -2.53 -6.72
N LEU A 507 21.34 -2.18 -5.85
CA LEU A 507 19.91 -2.42 -6.07
C LEU A 507 19.19 -1.29 -6.81
N SER A 508 19.88 -0.24 -7.25
CA SER A 508 19.22 0.94 -7.81
C SER A 508 18.28 0.57 -8.96
N ASN A 509 18.71 -0.34 -9.85
CA ASN A 509 17.88 -0.88 -10.93
C ASN A 509 18.39 -2.25 -11.38
N SER A 510 17.61 -2.94 -12.22
CA SER A 510 17.91 -4.31 -12.67
C SER A 510 19.26 -4.43 -13.40
N ARG A 511 19.64 -3.44 -14.19
CA ARG A 511 20.95 -3.39 -14.87
C ARG A 511 22.09 -3.24 -13.88
N SER A 512 21.94 -2.37 -12.90
CA SER A 512 22.93 -2.15 -11.84
C SER A 512 23.17 -3.42 -11.04
N VAL A 513 22.11 -4.22 -10.75
CA VAL A 513 22.21 -5.50 -10.05
C VAL A 513 23.20 -6.44 -10.73
N LEU A 514 23.10 -6.60 -12.04
CA LEU A 514 24.01 -7.50 -12.79
C LEU A 514 25.41 -6.90 -12.95
N GLN A 515 25.51 -5.64 -13.33
CA GLN A 515 26.80 -4.99 -13.65
C GLN A 515 27.67 -4.73 -12.41
N SER A 516 27.08 -4.69 -11.22
CA SER A 516 27.81 -4.48 -9.97
C SER A 516 27.89 -5.72 -9.09
N LEU A 517 27.44 -6.89 -9.59
CA LEU A 517 27.47 -8.14 -8.86
C LEU A 517 28.91 -8.59 -8.59
N ASN A 518 29.28 -8.67 -7.31
CA ASN A 518 30.58 -9.13 -6.83
C ASN A 518 30.39 -10.14 -5.70
N GLY A 519 31.29 -11.12 -5.57
CA GLY A 519 31.26 -12.08 -4.47
C GLY A 519 31.60 -13.50 -4.90
N ASP A 520 31.25 -14.44 -4.03
CA ASP A 520 31.64 -15.84 -4.14
C ASP A 520 30.41 -16.74 -4.28
N ILE A 521 30.53 -17.79 -5.10
CA ILE A 521 29.54 -18.85 -5.23
C ILE A 521 30.27 -20.20 -5.17
N GLY A 522 29.59 -21.20 -4.65
CA GLY A 522 30.07 -22.55 -4.72
C GLY A 522 28.97 -23.58 -4.72
N MET A 523 29.25 -24.73 -5.29
CA MET A 523 28.37 -25.89 -5.28
C MET A 523 29.16 -27.18 -5.11
N SER A 524 28.54 -28.15 -4.45
CA SER A 524 28.97 -29.55 -4.40
C SER A 524 27.73 -30.41 -4.52
N VAL A 525 27.67 -31.25 -5.55
CA VAL A 525 26.53 -32.15 -5.81
C VAL A 525 27.07 -33.59 -5.81
N VAL A 526 26.42 -34.46 -5.04
CA VAL A 526 26.80 -35.87 -4.93
C VAL A 526 25.69 -36.77 -5.46
N ASP A 527 26.09 -38.00 -5.83
CA ASP A 527 25.19 -39.06 -6.31
C ASP A 527 24.23 -38.59 -7.41
N GLY A 528 24.79 -37.91 -8.41
CA GLY A 528 24.02 -37.18 -9.41
C GLY A 528 24.18 -37.68 -10.82
N ALA A 529 23.47 -36.96 -11.72
CA ALA A 529 23.57 -37.15 -13.17
C ALA A 529 23.34 -35.85 -13.93
N ILE A 530 24.10 -35.63 -14.98
CA ILE A 530 23.83 -34.57 -15.99
C ILE A 530 22.90 -35.18 -17.05
N VAL A 531 21.71 -34.62 -17.21
CA VAL A 531 20.68 -35.05 -18.15
C VAL A 531 20.84 -34.34 -19.50
N GLY A 532 20.63 -35.05 -20.57
CA GLY A 532 20.72 -34.52 -21.94
C GLY A 532 22.10 -34.74 -22.62
N ILE A 533 23.09 -35.18 -21.90
CA ILE A 533 24.44 -35.45 -22.40
C ILE A 533 24.90 -36.82 -21.91
N ASP A 534 25.24 -37.72 -22.82
CA ASP A 534 25.96 -38.95 -22.53
C ASP A 534 27.42 -38.76 -23.03
N VAL A 535 28.28 -38.39 -22.06
CA VAL A 535 29.70 -38.12 -22.38
C VAL A 535 30.38 -39.36 -22.97
N THR A 536 30.03 -40.57 -22.49
CA THR A 536 30.60 -41.81 -22.99
C THR A 536 30.23 -42.04 -24.47
N LYS A 537 29.00 -41.83 -24.83
CA LYS A 537 28.50 -41.93 -26.21
C LYS A 537 29.08 -40.84 -27.12
N THR A 538 29.19 -39.62 -26.61
CA THR A 538 29.83 -38.50 -27.31
C THR A 538 31.29 -38.75 -27.60
N LEU A 539 32.05 -39.28 -26.61
CA LEU A 539 33.43 -39.68 -26.79
C LEU A 539 33.55 -40.87 -27.71
N GLY A 540 32.62 -41.83 -27.72
CA GLY A 540 32.53 -42.92 -28.69
C GLY A 540 32.37 -42.44 -30.12
N THR A 541 31.69 -41.31 -30.34
CA THR A 541 31.53 -40.67 -31.64
C THR A 541 32.86 -40.02 -32.10
N VAL A 542 33.57 -39.37 -31.17
CA VAL A 542 34.89 -38.81 -31.39
C VAL A 542 35.88 -39.91 -31.80
N ASN A 543 35.82 -41.06 -31.14
CA ASN A 543 36.67 -42.22 -31.51
C ASN A 543 36.37 -42.79 -32.91
N LYS A 544 35.10 -42.81 -33.33
CA LYS A 544 34.70 -43.18 -34.70
C LYS A 544 35.21 -42.18 -35.73
N LEU A 545 35.26 -40.91 -35.40
CA LEU A 545 35.84 -39.85 -36.24
C LEU A 545 37.37 -40.03 -36.40
N LEU A 546 38.06 -40.50 -35.34
CA LEU A 546 39.48 -40.86 -35.37
C LEU A 546 39.76 -42.12 -36.16
N GLY A 547 38.77 -43.03 -36.34
CA GLY A 547 38.90 -44.36 -36.96
C GLY A 547 38.30 -44.57 -38.35
N LYS A 548 37.92 -43.56 -39.10
CA LYS A 548 37.19 -43.60 -40.41
C LYS A 548 35.67 -43.64 -40.31
N GLN A 549 35.09 -42.57 -40.86
CA GLN A 549 33.79 -42.43 -41.49
C GLN A 549 32.55 -42.21 -40.64
N THR A 550 31.94 -41.12 -40.99
CA THR A 550 30.54 -40.68 -41.04
C THR A 550 30.05 -39.90 -39.88
N GLU A 551 29.52 -38.73 -40.27
CA GLU A 551 28.75 -37.77 -39.51
C GLU A 551 27.74 -38.46 -38.57
N ALA A 552 27.82 -38.15 -37.29
CA ALA A 552 26.74 -38.43 -36.37
C ALA A 552 26.37 -37.12 -35.70
N GLU A 553 25.37 -36.44 -36.24
CA GLU A 553 24.57 -35.46 -35.50
C GLU A 553 23.88 -36.15 -34.35
N GLY A 554 24.39 -36.01 -33.15
CA GLY A 554 23.76 -36.45 -31.94
C GLY A 554 22.87 -35.36 -31.41
N LYS A 555 21.57 -35.34 -31.74
CA LYS A 555 20.58 -34.62 -30.97
C LYS A 555 20.46 -35.29 -29.59
N GLY A 556 20.80 -34.58 -28.53
CA GLY A 556 20.62 -35.01 -27.17
C GLY A 556 19.12 -35.36 -26.91
N GLY A 557 18.84 -36.53 -26.37
CA GLY A 557 17.50 -36.96 -25.95
C GLY A 557 17.41 -37.00 -24.43
N GLU A 558 16.24 -36.84 -23.86
CA GLU A 558 15.99 -36.86 -22.42
C GLU A 558 16.42 -38.18 -21.71
N ASP A 559 16.59 -39.27 -22.51
CA ASP A 559 17.06 -40.55 -22.02
C ASP A 559 18.60 -40.64 -21.88
N GLN A 560 19.35 -39.61 -22.29
CA GLN A 560 20.79 -39.57 -22.21
C GLN A 560 21.22 -38.91 -20.90
N LYS A 561 22.04 -39.59 -20.10
CA LYS A 561 22.57 -39.09 -18.82
C LYS A 561 24.01 -39.48 -18.62
N THR A 562 24.77 -38.60 -17.98
CA THR A 562 26.11 -38.89 -17.45
C THR A 562 26.03 -38.93 -15.94
N GLU A 563 26.17 -40.09 -15.33
CA GLU A 563 26.18 -40.27 -13.88
C GLU A 563 27.51 -39.86 -13.30
N PHE A 564 27.52 -39.26 -12.11
CA PHE A 564 28.72 -38.88 -11.38
C PHE A 564 28.53 -39.15 -9.88
N ALA A 565 29.64 -39.42 -9.18
CA ALA A 565 29.68 -39.54 -7.75
C ALA A 565 29.75 -38.14 -7.07
N GLU A 566 30.53 -37.24 -7.67
CA GLU A 566 30.72 -35.88 -7.18
C GLU A 566 30.88 -34.89 -8.34
N LEU A 567 30.26 -33.72 -8.22
CA LEU A 567 30.46 -32.56 -9.07
C LEU A 567 30.59 -31.33 -8.17
N SER A 568 31.76 -30.70 -8.18
CA SER A 568 32.01 -29.50 -7.35
C SER A 568 32.63 -28.35 -8.15
N MET A 569 32.34 -27.14 -7.74
CA MET A 569 32.87 -25.92 -8.35
C MET A 569 32.75 -24.74 -7.39
N THR A 570 33.76 -23.87 -7.38
CA THR A 570 33.63 -22.53 -6.81
C THR A 570 33.81 -21.47 -7.92
N GLY A 571 33.30 -20.28 -7.67
CA GLY A 571 33.40 -19.16 -8.59
C GLY A 571 33.44 -17.83 -7.89
N VAL A 572 34.06 -16.85 -8.51
CA VAL A 572 34.11 -15.46 -8.03
C VAL A 572 33.44 -14.55 -9.05
N PHE A 573 32.45 -13.81 -8.59
CA PHE A 573 31.83 -12.73 -9.39
C PHE A 573 32.67 -11.46 -9.29
N ASP A 574 32.94 -10.87 -10.42
CA ASP A 574 33.58 -9.58 -10.62
C ASP A 574 32.80 -8.80 -11.68
N GLN A 575 32.01 -7.80 -11.23
CA GLN A 575 31.15 -6.98 -12.09
C GLN A 575 30.24 -7.82 -13.02
N GLY A 576 29.58 -8.84 -12.45
CA GLY A 576 28.65 -9.71 -13.19
C GLY A 576 29.32 -10.81 -14.03
N ILE A 577 30.65 -10.92 -14.01
CA ILE A 577 31.40 -11.98 -14.65
C ILE A 577 31.84 -12.97 -13.57
N MET A 578 31.31 -14.19 -13.59
CA MET A 578 31.74 -15.28 -12.74
C MET A 578 32.97 -15.98 -13.37
N LYS A 579 34.03 -16.14 -12.60
CA LYS A 579 35.24 -16.89 -12.98
C LYS A 579 35.37 -18.10 -12.07
N SER A 580 35.67 -19.26 -12.67
CA SER A 580 35.92 -20.51 -11.95
C SER A 580 37.11 -21.22 -12.58
N ASP A 581 37.96 -21.84 -11.75
CA ASP A 581 39.15 -22.58 -12.23
C ASP A 581 39.29 -23.97 -11.58
N ASP A 582 38.32 -24.39 -10.77
CA ASP A 582 38.36 -25.56 -9.90
C ASP A 582 37.21 -26.55 -10.13
N LEU A 583 36.41 -26.39 -11.23
CA LEU A 583 35.38 -27.40 -11.50
C LEU A 583 35.98 -28.79 -11.55
N MET A 584 35.41 -29.69 -10.78
CA MET A 584 35.77 -31.10 -10.71
C MET A 584 34.50 -31.96 -10.78
N MET A 585 34.53 -32.98 -11.63
CA MET A 585 33.52 -34.04 -11.66
C MET A 585 34.21 -35.40 -11.59
N LEU A 586 33.73 -36.25 -10.70
CA LEU A 586 34.17 -37.62 -10.54
C LEU A 586 33.02 -38.56 -10.93
N SER A 587 33.28 -39.40 -11.91
CA SER A 587 32.36 -40.43 -12.39
C SER A 587 33.11 -41.78 -12.41
N PRO A 588 32.42 -42.92 -12.34
CA PRO A 588 33.05 -44.24 -12.44
C PRO A 588 33.84 -44.42 -13.74
N LEU A 589 33.46 -43.73 -14.81
CA LEU A 589 34.05 -43.88 -16.16
C LEU A 589 34.97 -42.73 -16.56
N LEU A 590 34.83 -41.57 -15.93
CA LEU A 590 35.64 -40.40 -16.26
C LEU A 590 35.81 -39.45 -15.06
N SER A 591 36.94 -38.75 -15.05
CA SER A 591 37.11 -37.55 -14.23
C SER A 591 37.16 -36.34 -15.17
N MET A 592 36.61 -35.19 -14.72
CA MET A 592 36.61 -33.97 -15.50
C MET A 592 37.03 -32.81 -14.64
N THR A 593 37.90 -31.97 -15.14
CA THR A 593 38.21 -30.66 -14.58
C THR A 593 37.77 -29.57 -15.53
N GLY A 594 37.53 -28.36 -15.02
CA GLY A 594 37.10 -27.26 -15.86
C GLY A 594 37.54 -25.90 -15.34
N LYS A 595 37.69 -24.95 -16.23
CA LYS A 595 37.96 -23.55 -15.92
C LYS A 595 37.41 -22.59 -16.97
N GLY A 596 37.01 -21.41 -16.55
CA GLY A 596 36.53 -20.41 -17.50
C GLY A 596 35.73 -19.31 -16.86
N SER A 597 34.85 -18.71 -17.61
CA SER A 597 33.99 -17.61 -17.14
C SER A 597 32.59 -17.68 -17.72
N PHE A 598 31.67 -17.15 -16.96
CA PHE A 598 30.25 -16.90 -17.31
C PHE A 598 30.01 -15.42 -17.17
N ASN A 599 29.64 -14.73 -18.24
CA ASN A 599 29.30 -13.33 -18.24
C ASN A 599 27.77 -13.20 -18.17
N LEU A 600 27.22 -12.81 -17.02
CA LEU A 600 25.78 -12.66 -16.79
C LEU A 600 25.23 -11.41 -17.49
N VAL A 601 26.07 -10.39 -17.72
CA VAL A 601 25.67 -9.13 -18.37
C VAL A 601 25.48 -9.31 -19.86
N GLU A 602 26.38 -10.09 -20.51
CA GLU A 602 26.35 -10.36 -21.94
C GLU A 602 25.73 -11.73 -22.31
N GLU A 603 25.25 -12.47 -21.29
CA GLU A 603 24.72 -13.83 -21.43
C GLU A 603 25.66 -14.76 -22.20
N SER A 604 26.95 -14.68 -21.93
CA SER A 604 27.97 -15.41 -22.68
C SER A 604 28.81 -16.34 -21.79
N ILE A 605 29.33 -17.40 -22.39
CA ILE A 605 30.19 -18.40 -21.73
C ILE A 605 31.50 -18.55 -22.52
N ASP A 606 32.62 -18.70 -21.80
CA ASP A 606 33.89 -19.20 -22.32
C ASP A 606 34.50 -20.15 -21.27
N TYR A 607 34.27 -21.45 -21.46
CA TYR A 607 34.63 -22.46 -20.47
C TYR A 607 35.34 -23.63 -21.09
N LEU A 608 36.47 -24.04 -20.50
CA LEU A 608 37.28 -25.17 -20.97
C LEU A 608 37.10 -26.35 -20.03
N LEU A 609 36.49 -27.41 -20.52
CA LEU A 609 36.36 -28.70 -19.86
C LEU A 609 37.48 -29.66 -20.28
N LYS A 610 37.99 -30.45 -19.38
CA LYS A 610 39.06 -31.40 -19.58
C LYS A 610 38.69 -32.79 -19.02
N PRO A 611 37.79 -33.54 -19.68
CA PRO A 611 37.49 -34.90 -19.31
C PRO A 611 38.68 -35.82 -19.56
N VAL A 612 38.88 -36.79 -18.66
CA VAL A 612 39.87 -37.88 -18.74
C VAL A 612 39.13 -39.17 -18.47
N LEU A 613 39.22 -40.16 -19.36
CA LEU A 613 38.65 -41.48 -19.17
C LEU A 613 39.47 -42.23 -18.11
N THR A 614 38.84 -42.75 -17.05
CA THR A 614 39.51 -43.40 -15.91
C THR A 614 39.16 -44.86 -15.76
N GLY A 615 38.10 -45.36 -16.43
CA GLY A 615 37.60 -46.72 -16.30
C GLY A 615 37.45 -47.44 -17.64
N ASP A 616 37.14 -48.74 -17.55
CA ASP A 616 36.74 -49.57 -18.69
C ASP A 616 35.33 -49.14 -19.10
N THR A 617 35.22 -48.48 -20.23
CA THR A 617 33.95 -47.92 -20.72
C THR A 617 33.02 -48.98 -21.32
N GLY A 618 33.49 -50.22 -21.52
CA GLY A 618 32.75 -51.28 -22.23
C GLY A 618 32.47 -50.93 -23.70
N VAL A 619 32.98 -49.79 -24.19
CA VAL A 619 32.79 -49.32 -25.56
C VAL A 619 34.03 -49.60 -26.36
N GLN A 620 33.91 -50.51 -27.34
CA GLN A 620 35.01 -50.95 -28.20
C GLN A 620 35.77 -49.78 -28.84
N GLY A 621 37.04 -49.62 -28.51
CA GLY A 621 37.89 -48.56 -29.05
C GLY A 621 38.13 -47.35 -28.16
N LEU A 622 37.32 -47.11 -27.09
CA LEU A 622 37.55 -46.00 -26.15
C LEU A 622 38.68 -46.30 -25.17
N ASP A 623 39.03 -47.56 -25.00
CA ASP A 623 40.16 -47.99 -24.14
C ASP A 623 41.52 -47.41 -24.60
N SER A 624 41.66 -47.12 -25.87
CA SER A 624 42.84 -46.43 -26.45
C SER A 624 42.95 -44.96 -26.01
N LEU A 625 41.88 -44.38 -25.51
CA LEU A 625 41.82 -42.99 -24.99
C LEU A 625 41.90 -42.93 -23.45
N SER A 626 42.00 -44.09 -22.79
CA SER A 626 42.14 -44.14 -21.32
C SER A 626 43.38 -43.36 -20.88
N GLY A 627 43.20 -42.48 -19.88
CA GLY A 627 44.22 -41.58 -19.39
C GLY A 627 44.51 -40.34 -20.25
N THR A 628 43.84 -40.22 -21.44
CA THR A 628 44.03 -39.07 -22.31
C THR A 628 43.06 -37.95 -21.96
N THR A 629 43.55 -36.72 -21.83
CA THR A 629 42.70 -35.51 -21.65
C THR A 629 42.12 -35.08 -23.01
N ILE A 630 40.82 -34.89 -23.07
CA ILE A 630 40.11 -34.45 -24.28
C ILE A 630 39.56 -33.03 -24.05
N PRO A 631 40.25 -31.94 -24.43
CA PRO A 631 39.74 -30.58 -24.16
C PRO A 631 38.47 -30.28 -24.93
N ILE A 632 37.47 -29.81 -24.25
CA ILE A 632 36.18 -29.37 -24.80
C ILE A 632 35.99 -27.91 -24.42
N ARG A 633 35.92 -27.01 -25.39
CA ARG A 633 35.67 -25.59 -25.14
C ARG A 633 34.21 -25.26 -25.41
N LEU A 634 33.55 -24.67 -24.41
CA LEU A 634 32.20 -24.11 -24.52
C LEU A 634 32.32 -22.61 -24.75
N THR A 635 31.61 -22.08 -25.77
CA THR A 635 31.62 -20.65 -26.13
C THR A 635 30.24 -20.21 -26.58
N GLY A 636 29.99 -18.88 -26.68
CA GLY A 636 28.76 -18.33 -27.21
C GLY A 636 27.73 -18.05 -26.16
N ASN A 637 26.45 -18.28 -26.45
CA ASN A 637 25.35 -17.98 -25.54
C ASN A 637 25.36 -18.89 -24.31
N LEU A 638 25.11 -18.33 -23.13
CA LEU A 638 25.12 -19.04 -21.86
C LEU A 638 24.08 -20.17 -21.80
N TYR A 639 22.92 -20.00 -22.42
CA TYR A 639 21.81 -20.96 -22.38
C TYR A 639 21.87 -22.02 -23.50
N GLU A 640 22.50 -21.68 -24.60
CA GLU A 640 22.70 -22.55 -25.77
C GLU A 640 24.16 -22.45 -26.25
N PRO A 641 25.13 -22.96 -25.46
CA PRO A 641 26.54 -22.84 -25.81
C PRO A 641 26.94 -23.72 -27.02
N ASP A 642 27.80 -23.17 -27.84
CA ASP A 642 28.53 -23.92 -28.85
C ASP A 642 29.68 -24.70 -28.18
N TYR A 643 29.92 -25.93 -28.61
CA TYR A 643 31.06 -26.69 -28.12
C TYR A 643 32.03 -27.07 -29.23
N LYS A 644 33.33 -27.04 -28.92
CA LYS A 644 34.41 -27.46 -29.78
C LYS A 644 35.29 -28.43 -29.05
N VAL A 645 35.52 -29.61 -29.66
CA VAL A 645 36.43 -30.64 -29.16
C VAL A 645 37.79 -30.46 -29.82
N ASP A 646 38.85 -30.26 -29.05
CA ASP A 646 40.22 -30.16 -29.54
C ASP A 646 40.84 -31.55 -29.67
N ILE A 647 40.56 -32.22 -30.80
CA ILE A 647 41.04 -33.55 -31.08
C ILE A 647 42.57 -33.57 -31.28
N ALA A 648 43.17 -32.48 -31.77
CA ALA A 648 44.61 -32.39 -32.00
C ALA A 648 45.37 -32.39 -30.63
N ALA A 649 44.85 -31.62 -29.62
CA ALA A 649 45.44 -31.64 -28.28
C ALA A 649 45.29 -32.99 -27.58
N ALA A 650 44.20 -33.73 -27.85
CA ALA A 650 43.98 -35.07 -27.29
C ALA A 650 45.01 -36.11 -27.82
N LEU A 651 45.47 -35.95 -29.05
CA LEU A 651 46.40 -36.87 -29.69
C LEU A 651 47.87 -36.64 -29.33
N ILE A 652 48.27 -35.47 -28.89
CA ILE A 652 49.66 -35.10 -28.53
C ILE A 652 50.18 -35.93 -27.33
N GLY A 653 49.29 -36.50 -26.52
CA GLY A 653 49.64 -37.31 -25.34
C GLY A 653 50.03 -38.76 -25.62
N SER A 654 49.63 -39.32 -26.76
CA SER A 654 49.78 -40.75 -27.03
C SER A 654 50.54 -41.07 -28.33
N GLN A 655 51.78 -40.79 -28.42
CA GLN A 655 52.70 -41.21 -29.52
C GLN A 655 52.93 -40.19 -30.66
N LYS A 656 54.06 -39.54 -30.54
CA LYS A 656 54.56 -38.53 -31.48
C LYS A 656 54.88 -39.05 -32.91
N GLU A 657 54.97 -40.37 -33.12
CA GLU A 657 55.30 -40.93 -34.44
C GLU A 657 54.13 -41.34 -35.32
N LEU A 658 52.92 -41.43 -34.78
CA LEU A 658 51.68 -41.66 -35.53
C LEU A 658 50.98 -40.37 -36.00
N ILE A 659 51.45 -39.26 -35.47
CA ILE A 659 50.78 -37.97 -35.60
C ILE A 659 51.00 -37.30 -36.95
N ASP A 660 52.24 -37.40 -37.46
CA ASP A 660 52.59 -36.68 -38.69
C ASP A 660 51.97 -37.29 -39.97
N GLN A 661 51.63 -38.58 -39.98
CA GLN A 661 50.94 -39.20 -41.10
C GLN A 661 49.42 -39.05 -41.08
N LYS A 662 48.77 -39.10 -39.91
CA LYS A 662 47.32 -39.03 -39.80
C LYS A 662 46.81 -37.60 -39.68
N THR A 663 47.58 -36.67 -39.15
CA THR A 663 47.20 -35.25 -39.03
C THR A 663 47.08 -34.62 -40.39
N ASN A 664 47.91 -34.94 -41.34
CA ASN A 664 47.81 -34.49 -42.72
C ASN A 664 46.60 -35.08 -43.50
N GLU A 665 46.19 -36.31 -43.13
CA GLU A 665 44.98 -36.94 -43.68
C GLU A 665 43.69 -36.37 -43.12
N ILE A 666 43.67 -36.04 -41.82
CA ILE A 666 42.51 -35.46 -41.11
C ILE A 666 42.38 -33.97 -41.41
N LEU A 667 43.48 -33.21 -41.40
CA LEU A 667 43.49 -31.79 -41.79
C LEU A 667 43.15 -31.59 -43.27
N GLY A 668 43.60 -32.49 -44.12
CA GLY A 668 43.26 -32.48 -45.59
C GLY A 668 41.77 -32.78 -45.83
N GLY A 669 41.15 -33.62 -44.99
CA GLY A 669 39.71 -33.92 -45.06
C GLY A 669 38.81 -32.83 -44.47
N LEU A 670 39.28 -32.13 -43.42
CA LEU A 670 38.54 -31.03 -42.79
C LEU A 670 38.68 -29.69 -43.52
N LEU A 671 39.80 -29.44 -44.21
CA LEU A 671 40.05 -28.20 -44.98
C LEU A 671 39.67 -28.33 -46.49
N GLY A 672 39.23 -29.53 -46.95
CA GLY A 672 38.84 -29.81 -48.32
C GLY A 672 37.39 -29.50 -48.70
N GLY A 673 36.67 -28.79 -47.92
CA GLY A 673 35.30 -28.37 -48.21
C GLY A 673 35.22 -27.01 -48.88
N LYS A 674 35.37 -27.03 -50.22
CA LYS A 674 34.89 -26.07 -51.23
C LYS A 674 34.95 -24.55 -50.91
N ASN A 675 35.95 -23.92 -51.52
CA ASN A 675 35.84 -22.56 -52.05
C ASN A 675 34.70 -22.48 -53.08
N SER A 676 33.70 -21.69 -52.85
CA SER A 676 32.97 -20.98 -53.90
C SER A 676 32.75 -19.55 -53.42
N SER A 677 33.59 -18.71 -54.09
CA SER A 677 33.38 -17.26 -54.17
C SER A 677 32.03 -16.97 -54.78
N GLU A 678 31.25 -16.09 -54.17
CA GLU A 678 30.55 -15.07 -54.94
C GLU A 678 30.19 -13.89 -54.08
N THR A 679 30.62 -12.74 -54.56
CA THR A 679 30.32 -11.37 -54.20
C THR A 679 28.82 -11.07 -54.34
N GLY A 680 28.25 -10.35 -53.43
CA GLY A 680 26.96 -9.71 -53.62
C GLY A 680 26.61 -8.81 -52.43
N SER A 681 26.72 -7.55 -52.70
CA SER A 681 26.42 -6.41 -51.87
C SER A 681 24.95 -6.30 -51.49
N GLU A 682 24.73 -5.62 -50.37
CA GLU A 682 23.69 -4.61 -50.06
C GLU A 682 22.57 -4.97 -49.11
N GLU A 683 22.47 -4.01 -48.22
CA GLU A 683 21.33 -3.43 -47.48
C GLU A 683 20.71 -4.21 -46.31
N GLY A 684 21.01 -3.79 -45.17
CA GLY A 684 20.38 -2.92 -44.19
C GLY A 684 19.00 -3.34 -43.69
N GLU A 685 18.98 -4.02 -42.55
CA GLU A 685 17.86 -3.87 -41.64
C GLU A 685 18.38 -3.93 -40.21
N SER A 686 18.16 -2.82 -39.52
CA SER A 686 18.51 -2.64 -38.11
C SER A 686 17.66 -3.55 -37.23
N ALA A 687 18.26 -4.61 -36.74
CA ALA A 687 17.66 -5.39 -35.64
C ALA A 687 17.87 -4.61 -34.36
N GLU A 688 16.77 -4.17 -33.75
CA GLU A 688 16.66 -3.60 -32.42
C GLU A 688 17.27 -4.57 -31.40
N LYS A 689 18.33 -4.13 -30.74
CA LYS A 689 18.97 -4.88 -29.66
C LYS A 689 18.06 -4.88 -28.44
N LYS A 690 17.45 -6.01 -28.14
CA LYS A 690 16.81 -6.26 -26.84
C LYS A 690 17.85 -6.18 -25.71
N ASP A 691 17.52 -5.48 -24.66
CA ASP A 691 18.38 -5.27 -23.49
C ASP A 691 18.68 -6.62 -22.78
N PRO A 692 19.93 -7.04 -22.67
CA PRO A 692 20.30 -8.33 -22.09
C PRO A 692 19.91 -8.49 -20.63
N ALA A 693 19.85 -7.39 -19.88
CA ALA A 693 19.52 -7.38 -18.48
C ALA A 693 18.06 -7.79 -18.19
N THR A 694 17.14 -7.39 -19.07
CA THR A 694 15.72 -7.74 -18.97
C THR A 694 15.47 -9.22 -19.26
N SER A 695 16.27 -9.81 -20.17
CA SER A 695 16.18 -11.23 -20.52
C SER A 695 16.62 -12.15 -19.38
N LEU A 696 17.64 -11.76 -18.62
CA LEU A 696 18.15 -12.54 -17.48
C LEU A 696 17.23 -12.46 -16.25
N LEU A 697 16.67 -11.30 -15.97
CA LEU A 697 15.65 -11.14 -14.92
C LEU A 697 14.40 -11.96 -15.24
N ASN A 698 13.99 -11.97 -16.50
CA ASN A 698 12.88 -12.78 -17.00
C ASN A 698 13.18 -14.29 -16.98
N GLY A 699 14.45 -14.67 -17.17
CA GLY A 699 14.92 -16.05 -17.05
C GLY A 699 15.03 -16.50 -15.59
N LEU A 700 15.45 -15.63 -14.69
CA LEU A 700 15.52 -15.85 -13.24
C LEU A 700 14.14 -15.79 -12.58
N LEU A 701 13.20 -15.00 -13.15
CA LEU A 701 11.85 -14.80 -12.62
C LEU A 701 10.77 -15.64 -13.32
N GLY A 702 11.13 -16.63 -14.13
CA GLY A 702 10.25 -17.73 -14.50
C GLY A 702 9.29 -17.53 -15.66
N GLY A 703 9.72 -16.98 -16.79
CA GLY A 703 8.88 -16.92 -18.00
C GLY A 703 8.76 -18.24 -18.74
N LYS A 704 7.69 -19.01 -18.57
CA LYS A 704 7.31 -20.14 -19.43
C LYS A 704 6.98 -19.64 -20.85
N LYS A 705 7.77 -20.02 -21.85
CA LYS A 705 7.40 -19.88 -23.27
C LYS A 705 6.40 -20.94 -23.64
N ASP A 706 5.13 -20.60 -23.73
CA ASP A 706 4.13 -21.43 -24.42
C ASP A 706 4.39 -21.45 -25.91
N LYS A 707 4.87 -22.57 -26.42
CA LYS A 707 4.95 -22.86 -27.85
C LYS A 707 3.54 -23.06 -28.41
N LYS A 708 2.89 -22.01 -28.89
CA LYS A 708 1.73 -22.14 -29.77
C LYS A 708 2.17 -22.67 -31.13
N LYS A 709 1.82 -23.94 -31.43
CA LYS A 709 1.87 -24.54 -32.75
C LYS A 709 0.96 -23.73 -33.68
N LYS A 710 1.55 -23.06 -34.67
CA LYS A 710 0.86 -22.59 -35.88
C LYS A 710 0.46 -23.80 -36.71
N LYS A 711 -0.83 -24.08 -36.78
CA LYS A 711 -1.41 -24.98 -37.79
C LYS A 711 -1.72 -24.14 -39.02
N ASN A 712 -1.01 -24.41 -40.10
CA ASN A 712 -1.36 -23.94 -41.45
C ASN A 712 -2.75 -24.46 -41.82
N LYS A 713 -3.61 -23.59 -42.28
CA LYS A 713 -4.72 -23.92 -43.14
C LYS A 713 -4.76 -22.88 -44.26
N GLU A 714 -4.35 -23.30 -45.44
CA GLU A 714 -4.76 -22.74 -46.73
C GLU A 714 -6.26 -22.97 -46.88
N ASP A 715 -7.01 -22.02 -47.34
CA ASP A 715 -7.85 -22.02 -48.55
C ASP A 715 -8.91 -20.90 -48.43
N GLY A 716 -8.96 -20.07 -49.41
CA GLY A 716 -9.97 -19.95 -50.43
C GLY A 716 -11.16 -19.03 -50.14
N GLY A 717 -11.27 -18.00 -50.98
CA GLY A 717 -12.57 -17.62 -51.53
C GLY A 717 -13.22 -16.32 -51.03
N GLU A 718 -13.07 -15.33 -51.87
CA GLU A 718 -14.05 -14.36 -52.41
C GLU A 718 -15.33 -13.96 -51.61
N GLY A 719 -15.53 -12.63 -51.59
CA GLY A 719 -16.82 -12.09 -51.99
C GLY A 719 -17.60 -11.23 -51.02
N GLY A 720 -17.73 -9.98 -51.38
CA GLY A 720 -19.01 -9.31 -51.33
C GLY A 720 -19.26 -8.27 -50.22
N ALA A 721 -19.34 -7.09 -50.70
CA ALA A 721 -19.89 -5.86 -50.18
C ALA A 721 -21.15 -5.97 -49.27
N ASN A 722 -21.20 -5.26 -48.18
CA ASN A 722 -22.02 -4.07 -47.94
C ASN A 722 -21.65 -3.45 -46.58
#